data_0eef9b8b03bdcc1d30663cc50a0d25c3
#
_entry.id   0eef9b8b03bdcc1d30663cc50a0d25c3
#
_cell.length_a   1.000
_cell.length_b   1.000
_cell.length_c   1.000
_cell.angle_alpha   90.00
_cell.angle_beta   90.00
_cell.angle_gamma   90.00
#
_symmetry.space_group_name_H-M   'P 1'
#
loop_
_entity.id
_entity.type
_entity.pdbx_description
1 polymer ?
#
loop_
_entity_poly.entity_id
_entity_poly.type
_entity_poly.pdbx_seq_one_letter_code
_entity_poly.pdbx_strand_id
1 'polypeptide(L)'
;ALREALRRRGIERLYRFQAEAVRLLSSGRSTLIVAGTGAGKTEAFLIPILERALEDPYRPGVRALLVYPTKALARDQLQRVNSLVSSVFGLRALVLDGDTSEREREAIYSMPPQVLVTNPDMLHYGMMRSERFRELVSTAEYVVLDDVHAYGGVLGAHVHYVLRRLRRLLQREPVFAGASATIGNPREFASALFGVDVEVVDAGSGRRGLIYHAMVKPLSRSRLAEVAHLVAECVRRGLKTVAFADSHRAVELIRRACAKLGVEVLVHRAGLLPEERRRVEAALQSGRAMAVAATPTLELGIDIGDLDCVILANVPPSFGRYVQRTGRCGRRGGTAYVLMVLGNDPISQYYEGSPADFFSKGVEPLAIEPRNEEVAKLQLLAAAFDRPLRPGELAPFERGVVERLAAEGLLRLVRSRGYYRPTPQAGRYLRSRPGLRGTGEVVRIYDKAGRLLGFREMPMALRELFPGAVYLHGGATYLSLGLEGSRAVVERLPGDYPFLTSALYYSEPILFESEAEREVWGFRVEYGRLAVREVVYGYVVREAESGATVREALLDRELSHEFATRGLLMRMPPDPSWSMLANAEAFHAIEHAAISAAQMVVGAAPTDLGGISYPSGHIFIYDGYPGGSGCSKLLFHRLEEALRRALRIVSS
;
A
#
# COMPACT_ATOMS: atom_id res chain seq x y z
N ALA A 1 -32.25 0.90 23.14
CA ALA A 1 -31.27 -0.20 22.95
C ALA A 1 -29.88 0.37 22.67
N LEU A 2 -29.64 1.11 21.55
CA LEU A 2 -28.29 1.58 21.15
C LEU A 2 -27.67 2.55 22.17
N ARG A 3 -28.43 3.54 22.67
CA ARG A 3 -27.94 4.47 23.72
C ARG A 3 -27.51 3.73 24.99
N GLU A 4 -28.23 2.70 25.38
CA GLU A 4 -27.91 1.88 26.55
C GLU A 4 -26.63 1.06 26.31
N ALA A 5 -26.48 0.49 25.11
CA ALA A 5 -25.27 -0.21 24.70
C ALA A 5 -24.02 0.68 24.73
N LEU A 6 -24.15 1.93 24.28
CA LEU A 6 -23.08 2.94 24.33
C LEU A 6 -22.72 3.32 25.78
N ARG A 7 -23.73 3.56 26.64
CA ARG A 7 -23.50 3.87 28.08
C ARG A 7 -22.79 2.76 28.83
N ARG A 8 -23.15 1.49 28.59
CA ARG A 8 -22.45 0.32 29.18
C ARG A 8 -20.98 0.26 28.79
N ARG A 9 -20.61 0.90 27.69
CA ARG A 9 -19.22 1.03 27.23
C ARG A 9 -18.53 2.33 27.72
N GLY A 10 -19.18 3.09 28.60
CA GLY A 10 -18.66 4.36 29.10
C GLY A 10 -18.76 5.52 28.09
N ILE A 11 -19.56 5.36 27.02
CA ILE A 11 -19.78 6.43 26.04
C ILE A 11 -21.07 7.16 26.42
N GLU A 12 -20.94 8.19 27.22
CA GLU A 12 -22.07 9.03 27.65
C GLU A 12 -22.39 10.14 26.65
N ARG A 13 -21.33 10.65 25.98
CA ARG A 13 -21.42 11.73 24.98
C ARG A 13 -20.51 11.41 23.80
N LEU A 14 -20.95 11.77 22.60
CA LEU A 14 -20.15 11.71 21.42
C LEU A 14 -19.21 12.93 21.33
N TYR A 15 -18.01 12.72 20.81
CA TYR A 15 -17.15 13.83 20.39
C TYR A 15 -17.82 14.59 19.24
N ARG A 16 -17.47 15.88 19.08
CA ARG A 16 -18.04 16.74 18.03
C ARG A 16 -17.94 16.10 16.63
N PHE A 17 -16.78 15.58 16.29
CA PHE A 17 -16.57 14.92 15.00
C PHE A 17 -17.42 13.66 14.84
N GLN A 18 -17.62 12.88 15.90
CA GLN A 18 -18.48 11.69 15.87
C GLN A 18 -19.94 12.09 15.63
N ALA A 19 -20.44 13.09 16.36
CA ALA A 19 -21.81 13.59 16.17
C ALA A 19 -22.04 14.14 14.76
N GLU A 20 -21.06 14.83 14.18
CA GLU A 20 -21.12 15.35 12.83
C GLU A 20 -21.11 14.22 11.79
N ALA A 21 -20.22 13.23 11.93
CA ALA A 21 -20.17 12.06 11.05
C ALA A 21 -21.49 11.25 11.11
N VAL A 22 -22.04 11.00 12.31
CA VAL A 22 -23.34 10.35 12.49
C VAL A 22 -24.43 11.10 11.75
N ARG A 23 -24.51 12.42 11.92
CA ARG A 23 -25.53 13.27 11.25
C ARG A 23 -25.44 13.19 9.72
N LEU A 24 -24.22 13.27 9.17
CA LEU A 24 -24.01 13.21 7.71
C LEU A 24 -24.39 11.83 7.16
N LEU A 25 -23.89 10.76 7.77
CA LEU A 25 -24.15 9.38 7.33
C LEU A 25 -25.62 9.01 7.46
N SER A 26 -26.30 9.41 8.56
CA SER A 26 -27.74 9.19 8.73
C SER A 26 -28.59 9.99 7.73
N SER A 27 -28.08 11.11 7.22
CA SER A 27 -28.73 11.87 6.14
C SER A 27 -28.43 11.35 4.71
N GLY A 28 -27.71 10.21 4.60
CA GLY A 28 -27.37 9.60 3.31
C GLY A 28 -26.16 10.24 2.61
N ARG A 29 -25.37 11.07 3.28
CA ARG A 29 -24.20 11.73 2.69
C ARG A 29 -22.95 10.87 2.91
N SER A 30 -22.29 10.52 1.82
CA SER A 30 -21.00 9.80 1.88
C SER A 30 -19.95 10.66 2.58
N THR A 31 -19.24 10.05 3.56
CA THR A 31 -18.39 10.81 4.50
C THR A 31 -17.07 10.12 4.76
N LEU A 32 -15.97 10.87 4.73
CA LEU A 32 -14.66 10.45 5.22
C LEU A 32 -14.39 11.06 6.60
N ILE A 33 -14.11 10.19 7.56
CA ILE A 33 -13.74 10.57 8.93
C ILE A 33 -12.21 10.53 9.05
N VAL A 34 -11.59 11.69 9.23
CA VAL A 34 -10.16 11.82 9.44
C VAL A 34 -9.89 12.04 10.92
N ALA A 35 -9.26 11.06 11.57
CA ALA A 35 -8.95 11.15 12.99
C ALA A 35 -7.78 10.24 13.35
N GLY A 36 -7.05 10.60 14.39
CA GLY A 36 -5.96 9.78 14.92
C GLY A 36 -6.42 8.37 15.32
N THR A 37 -5.47 7.46 15.45
CA THR A 37 -5.76 6.08 15.89
C THR A 37 -6.33 6.09 17.32
N GLY A 38 -7.39 5.32 17.58
CA GLY A 38 -8.03 5.27 18.90
C GLY A 38 -8.98 6.43 19.22
N ALA A 39 -9.21 7.36 18.28
CA ALA A 39 -10.11 8.50 18.50
C ALA A 39 -11.62 8.15 18.52
N GLY A 40 -11.99 6.90 18.21
CA GLY A 40 -13.41 6.49 18.17
C GLY A 40 -14.05 6.63 16.79
N LYS A 41 -13.28 6.46 15.72
CA LYS A 41 -13.79 6.43 14.33
C LYS A 41 -14.81 5.32 14.11
N THR A 42 -14.57 4.15 14.70
CA THR A 42 -15.43 2.97 14.56
C THR A 42 -16.84 3.25 15.07
N GLU A 43 -16.98 3.88 16.22
CA GLU A 43 -18.27 4.29 16.77
C GLU A 43 -18.99 5.30 15.85
N ALA A 44 -18.24 6.23 15.27
CA ALA A 44 -18.80 7.28 14.42
C ALA A 44 -19.51 6.72 13.16
N PHE A 45 -19.00 5.64 12.54
CA PHE A 45 -19.69 5.02 11.40
C PHE A 45 -20.62 3.88 11.81
N LEU A 46 -20.39 3.18 12.93
CA LEU A 46 -21.29 2.09 13.35
C LEU A 46 -22.61 2.60 13.90
N ILE A 47 -22.66 3.73 14.61
CA ILE A 47 -23.89 4.27 15.18
C ILE A 47 -25.00 4.42 14.12
N PRO A 48 -24.83 5.14 12.99
CA PRO A 48 -25.87 5.28 11.98
C PRO A 48 -26.26 3.95 11.33
N ILE A 49 -25.29 3.03 11.16
CA ILE A 49 -25.54 1.69 10.63
C ILE A 49 -26.45 0.89 11.58
N LEU A 50 -26.17 0.93 12.88
CA LEU A 50 -26.95 0.22 13.88
C LEU A 50 -28.33 0.85 14.09
N GLU A 51 -28.45 2.18 14.04
CA GLU A 51 -29.75 2.87 14.05
C GLU A 51 -30.60 2.40 12.87
N ARG A 52 -30.02 2.39 11.67
CA ARG A 52 -30.70 1.92 10.46
C ARG A 52 -31.09 0.43 10.54
N ALA A 53 -30.23 -0.41 11.12
CA ALA A 53 -30.53 -1.84 11.30
C ALA A 53 -31.65 -2.06 12.33
N LEU A 54 -31.78 -1.20 13.32
CA LEU A 54 -32.83 -1.26 14.36
C LEU A 54 -34.20 -0.79 13.87
N GLU A 55 -34.30 -0.02 12.81
CA GLU A 55 -35.58 0.35 12.18
C GLU A 55 -36.33 -0.88 11.66
N ASP A 56 -35.60 -1.90 11.18
CA ASP A 56 -36.14 -3.18 10.74
C ASP A 56 -35.13 -4.30 11.04
N PRO A 57 -35.07 -4.80 12.29
CA PRO A 57 -34.09 -5.79 12.71
C PRO A 57 -34.24 -7.16 12.02
N TYR A 58 -35.42 -7.45 11.52
CA TYR A 58 -35.77 -8.74 10.89
C TYR A 58 -35.64 -8.72 9.37
N ARG A 59 -35.35 -7.57 8.76
CA ARG A 59 -35.11 -7.51 7.31
C ARG A 59 -33.96 -8.44 6.95
N PRO A 60 -34.15 -9.38 6.02
CA PRO A 60 -33.12 -10.31 5.59
C PRO A 60 -31.99 -9.56 4.84
N GLY A 61 -30.77 -10.10 4.94
CA GLY A 61 -29.61 -9.60 4.22
C GLY A 61 -28.71 -8.66 5.02
N VAL A 62 -27.65 -8.21 4.37
CA VAL A 62 -26.61 -7.35 4.94
C VAL A 62 -27.04 -5.89 4.89
N ARG A 63 -26.86 -5.16 5.98
CA ARG A 63 -27.07 -3.70 6.03
C ARG A 63 -25.82 -2.94 5.69
N ALA A 64 -24.69 -3.43 6.18
CA ALA A 64 -23.39 -2.77 5.97
C ALA A 64 -22.29 -3.77 5.64
N LEU A 65 -21.45 -3.36 4.70
CA LEU A 65 -20.17 -3.99 4.39
C LEU A 65 -19.06 -3.17 5.05
N LEU A 66 -18.28 -3.77 5.95
CA LEU A 66 -17.08 -3.18 6.51
C LEU A 66 -15.86 -3.77 5.81
N VAL A 67 -15.17 -2.96 5.04
CA VAL A 67 -14.06 -3.37 4.17
C VAL A 67 -12.74 -2.92 4.77
N TYR A 68 -11.91 -3.86 5.17
CA TYR A 68 -10.57 -3.61 5.71
C TYR A 68 -9.48 -3.95 4.70
N PRO A 69 -8.32 -3.26 4.69
CA PRO A 69 -7.27 -3.46 3.68
C PRO A 69 -6.70 -4.88 3.62
N THR A 70 -6.76 -5.59 4.74
CA THR A 70 -6.25 -6.97 4.84
C THR A 70 -7.20 -7.83 5.66
N LYS A 71 -7.22 -9.14 5.37
CA LYS A 71 -8.01 -10.11 6.14
C LYS A 71 -7.59 -10.22 7.61
N ALA A 72 -6.29 -10.03 7.91
CA ALA A 72 -5.80 -10.03 9.29
C ALA A 72 -6.43 -8.89 10.10
N LEU A 73 -6.45 -7.68 9.52
CA LEU A 73 -7.08 -6.51 10.14
C LEU A 73 -8.60 -6.68 10.26
N ALA A 74 -9.25 -7.22 9.22
CA ALA A 74 -10.69 -7.51 9.26
C ALA A 74 -11.07 -8.41 10.45
N ARG A 75 -10.29 -9.46 10.70
CA ARG A 75 -10.51 -10.39 11.82
C ARG A 75 -10.22 -9.77 13.18
N ASP A 76 -9.16 -8.96 13.30
CA ASP A 76 -8.84 -8.21 14.52
C ASP A 76 -9.96 -7.22 14.87
N GLN A 77 -10.38 -6.43 13.89
CA GLN A 77 -11.43 -5.43 14.09
C GLN A 77 -12.82 -6.03 14.33
N LEU A 78 -13.08 -7.27 13.87
CA LEU A 78 -14.35 -7.96 14.13
C LEU A 78 -14.67 -8.02 15.62
N GLN A 79 -13.69 -8.24 16.50
CA GLN A 79 -13.93 -8.28 17.96
C GLN A 79 -14.46 -6.94 18.49
N ARG A 80 -13.89 -5.82 18.02
CA ARG A 80 -14.36 -4.47 18.38
C ARG A 80 -15.74 -4.18 17.83
N VAL A 81 -15.97 -4.51 16.57
CA VAL A 81 -17.29 -4.37 15.92
C VAL A 81 -18.32 -5.19 16.67
N ASN A 82 -18.04 -6.47 16.94
CA ASN A 82 -18.94 -7.36 17.67
C ASN A 82 -19.24 -6.89 19.08
N SER A 83 -18.28 -6.32 19.79
CA SER A 83 -18.53 -5.82 21.16
C SER A 83 -19.60 -4.71 21.21
N LEU A 84 -19.81 -3.96 20.12
CA LEU A 84 -20.88 -2.98 20.01
C LEU A 84 -22.14 -3.60 19.38
N VAL A 85 -22.00 -4.32 18.27
CA VAL A 85 -23.13 -4.91 17.53
C VAL A 85 -23.90 -5.91 18.37
N SER A 86 -23.20 -6.84 19.06
CA SER A 86 -23.82 -7.87 19.90
C SER A 86 -24.44 -7.31 21.20
N SER A 87 -24.06 -6.10 21.60
CA SER A 87 -24.73 -5.43 22.73
C SER A 87 -26.10 -4.89 22.37
N VAL A 88 -26.45 -4.90 21.08
CA VAL A 88 -27.77 -4.52 20.56
C VAL A 88 -28.52 -5.81 20.17
N PHE A 89 -29.63 -6.06 20.81
CA PHE A 89 -30.37 -7.31 20.62
C PHE A 89 -30.78 -7.56 19.17
N GLY A 90 -30.52 -8.80 18.70
CA GLY A 90 -30.91 -9.26 17.37
C GLY A 90 -29.92 -8.94 16.25
N LEU A 91 -28.89 -8.13 16.53
CA LEU A 91 -27.89 -7.78 15.51
C LEU A 91 -26.62 -8.65 15.60
N ARG A 92 -26.03 -8.95 14.46
CA ARG A 92 -24.82 -9.76 14.34
C ARG A 92 -23.82 -9.14 13.37
N ALA A 93 -22.54 -9.27 13.70
CA ALA A 93 -21.45 -9.01 12.76
C ALA A 93 -20.62 -10.29 12.55
N LEU A 94 -20.36 -10.64 11.32
CA LEU A 94 -19.55 -11.81 10.93
C LEU A 94 -18.50 -11.41 9.89
N VAL A 95 -17.41 -12.19 9.84
CA VAL A 95 -16.37 -11.99 8.83
C VAL A 95 -16.52 -13.00 7.70
N LEU A 96 -16.37 -12.53 6.47
CA LEU A 96 -16.28 -13.37 5.28
C LEU A 96 -15.04 -12.96 4.48
N ASP A 97 -14.05 -13.83 4.49
CA ASP A 97 -12.76 -13.64 3.80
C ASP A 97 -12.27 -14.94 3.17
N GLY A 98 -11.04 -14.93 2.61
CA GLY A 98 -10.45 -16.10 1.98
C GLY A 98 -10.16 -17.28 2.93
N ASP A 99 -10.08 -17.03 4.25
CA ASP A 99 -9.78 -18.05 5.26
C ASP A 99 -11.05 -18.52 6.00
N THR A 100 -12.24 -17.99 5.65
CA THR A 100 -13.54 -18.45 6.18
C THR A 100 -13.81 -19.85 5.67
N SER A 101 -14.05 -20.80 6.57
CA SER A 101 -14.33 -22.20 6.24
C SER A 101 -15.65 -22.36 5.46
N GLU A 102 -15.80 -23.45 4.74
CA GLU A 102 -17.02 -23.71 3.95
C GLU A 102 -18.27 -23.78 4.83
N ARG A 103 -18.14 -24.38 6.02
CA ARG A 103 -19.24 -24.44 7.01
C ARG A 103 -19.67 -23.04 7.48
N GLU A 104 -18.73 -22.17 7.76
CA GLU A 104 -19.01 -20.78 8.16
C GLU A 104 -19.63 -20.00 7.00
N ARG A 105 -19.16 -20.19 5.77
CA ARG A 105 -19.74 -19.58 4.56
C ARG A 105 -21.20 -19.98 4.39
N GLU A 106 -21.48 -21.26 4.52
CA GLU A 106 -22.84 -21.78 4.40
C GLU A 106 -23.76 -21.18 5.47
N ALA A 107 -23.30 -21.07 6.70
CA ALA A 107 -24.04 -20.42 7.78
C ALA A 107 -24.30 -18.92 7.50
N ILE A 108 -23.33 -18.20 6.93
CA ILE A 108 -23.48 -16.78 6.54
C ILE A 108 -24.51 -16.64 5.40
N TYR A 109 -24.48 -17.51 4.39
CA TYR A 109 -25.43 -17.46 3.29
C TYR A 109 -26.85 -17.83 3.72
N SER A 110 -26.98 -18.81 4.63
CA SER A 110 -28.30 -19.25 5.12
C SER A 110 -28.93 -18.25 6.09
N MET A 111 -28.09 -17.55 6.89
CA MET A 111 -28.55 -16.54 7.85
C MET A 111 -27.61 -15.33 7.82
N PRO A 112 -27.78 -14.41 6.86
CA PRO A 112 -26.93 -13.24 6.71
C PRO A 112 -26.86 -12.37 7.98
N PRO A 113 -25.65 -11.86 8.36
CA PRO A 113 -25.51 -10.88 9.44
C PRO A 113 -25.94 -9.50 8.95
N GLN A 114 -26.32 -8.61 9.86
CA GLN A 114 -26.59 -7.22 9.54
C GLN A 114 -25.32 -6.46 9.16
N VAL A 115 -24.17 -6.84 9.74
CA VAL A 115 -22.86 -6.25 9.44
C VAL A 115 -21.92 -7.36 8.94
N LEU A 116 -21.46 -7.22 7.69
CA LEU A 116 -20.50 -8.16 7.09
C LEU A 116 -19.13 -7.50 7.02
N VAL A 117 -18.16 -8.09 7.72
CA VAL A 117 -16.76 -7.66 7.70
C VAL A 117 -16.03 -8.44 6.61
N THR A 118 -15.28 -7.74 5.76
CA THR A 118 -14.61 -8.35 4.61
C THR A 118 -13.36 -7.55 4.18
N ASN A 119 -12.81 -7.89 3.02
CA ASN A 119 -11.68 -7.19 2.41
C ASN A 119 -11.88 -7.05 0.88
N PRO A 120 -11.11 -6.17 0.20
CA PRO A 120 -11.27 -5.95 -1.24
C PRO A 120 -11.07 -7.19 -2.09
N ASP A 121 -10.14 -8.07 -1.72
CA ASP A 121 -9.88 -9.31 -2.45
C ASP A 121 -11.12 -10.23 -2.40
N MET A 122 -11.76 -10.36 -1.25
CA MET A 122 -13.00 -11.14 -1.11
C MET A 122 -14.14 -10.56 -1.92
N LEU A 123 -14.32 -9.23 -1.90
CA LEU A 123 -15.31 -8.57 -2.77
C LEU A 123 -15.02 -8.86 -4.24
N HIS A 124 -13.78 -8.65 -4.68
CA HIS A 124 -13.37 -8.88 -6.07
C HIS A 124 -13.68 -10.29 -6.56
N TYR A 125 -13.20 -11.31 -5.83
CA TYR A 125 -13.37 -12.70 -6.23
C TYR A 125 -14.77 -13.24 -5.94
N GLY A 126 -15.39 -12.83 -4.85
CA GLY A 126 -16.73 -13.26 -4.47
C GLY A 126 -17.78 -12.83 -5.49
N MET A 127 -17.76 -11.56 -5.91
CA MET A 127 -18.66 -11.06 -6.96
C MET A 127 -18.48 -11.82 -8.27
N MET A 128 -17.23 -12.08 -8.66
CA MET A 128 -16.92 -12.74 -9.92
C MET A 128 -17.30 -14.23 -9.95
N ARG A 129 -17.18 -14.94 -8.81
CA ARG A 129 -17.24 -16.41 -8.76
C ARG A 129 -18.52 -16.99 -8.18
N SER A 130 -19.28 -16.22 -7.37
CA SER A 130 -20.40 -16.74 -6.59
C SER A 130 -21.66 -15.89 -6.74
N GLU A 131 -22.72 -16.50 -7.25
CA GLU A 131 -24.05 -15.89 -7.32
C GLU A 131 -24.59 -15.61 -5.92
N ARG A 132 -24.48 -16.57 -5.00
CA ARG A 132 -24.89 -16.42 -3.59
C ARG A 132 -24.15 -15.26 -2.89
N PHE A 133 -22.87 -15.04 -3.26
CA PHE A 133 -22.13 -13.89 -2.74
C PHE A 133 -22.69 -12.56 -3.29
N ARG A 134 -23.02 -12.52 -4.60
CA ARG A 134 -23.66 -11.32 -5.20
C ARG A 134 -25.00 -11.01 -4.54
N GLU A 135 -25.83 -12.03 -4.31
CA GLU A 135 -27.09 -11.91 -3.59
C GLU A 135 -26.87 -11.39 -2.16
N LEU A 136 -25.92 -11.98 -1.42
CA LEU A 136 -25.60 -11.59 -0.05
C LEU A 136 -25.24 -10.10 0.04
N VAL A 137 -24.37 -9.60 -0.81
CA VAL A 137 -23.90 -8.22 -0.78
C VAL A 137 -24.91 -7.22 -1.38
N SER A 138 -25.85 -7.68 -2.23
CA SER A 138 -26.77 -6.83 -2.98
C SER A 138 -27.71 -5.99 -2.11
N THR A 139 -27.91 -6.41 -0.86
CA THR A 139 -28.83 -5.77 0.09
C THR A 139 -28.18 -4.67 0.94
N ALA A 140 -26.86 -4.47 0.82
CA ALA A 140 -26.11 -3.51 1.63
C ALA A 140 -26.53 -2.06 1.31
N GLU A 141 -26.72 -1.28 2.36
CA GLU A 141 -27.08 0.14 2.31
C GLU A 141 -25.86 1.04 2.64
N TYR A 142 -24.92 0.52 3.42
CA TYR A 142 -23.67 1.18 3.78
C TYR A 142 -22.45 0.37 3.30
N VAL A 143 -21.46 1.06 2.78
CA VAL A 143 -20.16 0.48 2.44
C VAL A 143 -19.09 1.31 3.15
N VAL A 144 -18.43 0.71 4.12
CA VAL A 144 -17.43 1.36 4.97
C VAL A 144 -16.04 0.86 4.58
N LEU A 145 -15.13 1.75 4.26
CA LEU A 145 -13.70 1.46 4.13
C LEU A 145 -12.96 2.00 5.33
N ASP A 146 -12.38 1.11 6.13
CA ASP A 146 -11.48 1.54 7.20
C ASP A 146 -10.03 1.61 6.70
N ASP A 147 -9.21 2.40 7.41
CA ASP A 147 -7.83 2.69 7.03
C ASP A 147 -7.69 3.13 5.54
N VAL A 148 -8.54 4.08 5.12
CA VAL A 148 -8.61 4.59 3.73
C VAL A 148 -7.24 4.99 3.19
N HIS A 149 -6.33 5.44 4.03
CA HIS A 149 -4.94 5.77 3.67
C HIS A 149 -4.13 4.58 3.13
N ALA A 150 -4.57 3.34 3.35
CA ALA A 150 -3.92 2.15 2.80
C ALA A 150 -4.24 1.88 1.32
N TYR A 151 -5.25 2.56 0.77
CA TYR A 151 -5.73 2.34 -0.60
C TYR A 151 -5.11 3.32 -1.61
N GLY A 152 -3.84 3.68 -1.45
CA GLY A 152 -3.12 4.51 -2.44
C GLY A 152 -2.66 3.73 -3.67
N GLY A 153 -2.31 4.46 -4.73
CA GLY A 153 -1.70 3.92 -5.95
C GLY A 153 -2.56 2.90 -6.69
N VAL A 154 -1.92 1.84 -7.15
CA VAL A 154 -2.56 0.76 -7.93
C VAL A 154 -3.65 0.04 -7.14
N LEU A 155 -3.44 -0.23 -5.84
CA LEU A 155 -4.46 -0.84 -4.99
C LEU A 155 -5.72 0.03 -4.94
N GLY A 156 -5.56 1.34 -4.79
CA GLY A 156 -6.68 2.28 -4.78
C GLY A 156 -7.46 2.27 -6.09
N ALA A 157 -6.77 2.25 -7.22
CA ALA A 157 -7.40 2.14 -8.54
C ALA A 157 -8.22 0.84 -8.66
N HIS A 158 -7.69 -0.30 -8.21
CA HIS A 158 -8.45 -1.55 -8.16
C HIS A 158 -9.67 -1.46 -7.26
N VAL A 159 -9.51 -0.91 -6.04
CA VAL A 159 -10.61 -0.78 -5.07
C VAL A 159 -11.69 0.16 -5.60
N HIS A 160 -11.34 1.26 -6.27
CA HIS A 160 -12.30 2.10 -6.99
C HIS A 160 -13.21 1.27 -7.91
N TYR A 161 -12.62 0.43 -8.75
CA TYR A 161 -13.40 -0.45 -9.65
C TYR A 161 -14.17 -1.54 -8.90
N VAL A 162 -13.61 -2.12 -7.84
CA VAL A 162 -14.32 -3.11 -7.00
C VAL A 162 -15.58 -2.48 -6.40
N LEU A 163 -15.50 -1.25 -5.88
CA LEU A 163 -16.65 -0.52 -5.35
C LEU A 163 -17.66 -0.18 -6.46
N ARG A 164 -17.19 0.23 -7.63
CA ARG A 164 -18.04 0.49 -8.79
C ARG A 164 -18.76 -0.79 -9.26
N ARG A 165 -18.09 -1.93 -9.28
CA ARG A 165 -18.68 -3.25 -9.58
C ARG A 165 -19.71 -3.64 -8.54
N LEU A 166 -19.42 -3.41 -7.26
CA LEU A 166 -20.36 -3.62 -6.15
C LEU A 166 -21.63 -2.77 -6.34
N ARG A 167 -21.50 -1.46 -6.61
CA ARG A 167 -22.65 -0.56 -6.88
C ARG A 167 -23.58 -1.07 -7.98
N ARG A 168 -23.03 -1.73 -9.02
CA ARG A 168 -23.84 -2.35 -10.09
C ARG A 168 -24.72 -3.51 -9.59
N LEU A 169 -24.38 -4.12 -8.46
CA LEU A 169 -25.09 -5.27 -7.87
C LEU A 169 -26.07 -4.84 -6.78
N LEU A 170 -25.86 -3.70 -6.16
CA LEU A 170 -26.67 -3.22 -5.04
C LEU A 170 -28.09 -2.85 -5.49
N GLN A 171 -29.07 -3.14 -4.64
CA GLN A 171 -30.47 -2.80 -4.87
C GLN A 171 -30.76 -1.30 -4.75
N ARG A 172 -29.90 -0.58 -4.05
CA ARG A 172 -29.98 0.88 -3.80
C ARG A 172 -28.60 1.47 -3.88
N GLU A 173 -28.53 2.79 -4.14
CA GLU A 173 -27.27 3.52 -4.04
C GLU A 173 -26.76 3.49 -2.59
N PRO A 174 -25.54 3.03 -2.31
CA PRO A 174 -25.02 2.93 -0.98
C PRO A 174 -24.53 4.26 -0.44
N VAL A 175 -24.58 4.43 0.88
CA VAL A 175 -23.84 5.48 1.57
C VAL A 175 -22.43 4.98 1.84
N PHE A 176 -21.43 5.68 1.30
CA PHE A 176 -20.03 5.36 1.58
C PHE A 176 -19.58 6.05 2.87
N ALA A 177 -18.92 5.29 3.73
CA ALA A 177 -18.19 5.84 4.86
C ALA A 177 -16.72 5.47 4.75
N GLY A 178 -15.83 6.42 5.00
CA GLY A 178 -14.39 6.18 5.12
C GLY A 178 -13.91 6.52 6.51
N ALA A 179 -12.96 5.75 7.02
CA ALA A 179 -12.22 6.11 8.22
C ALA A 179 -10.72 6.07 7.93
N SER A 180 -10.01 7.12 8.31
CA SER A 180 -8.59 7.25 8.01
C SER A 180 -7.81 7.95 9.12
N ALA A 181 -6.52 7.68 9.17
CA ALA A 181 -5.56 8.60 9.76
C ALA A 181 -5.46 9.85 8.85
N THR A 182 -4.62 10.80 9.22
CA THR A 182 -4.43 12.04 8.45
C THR A 182 -3.95 11.74 7.02
N ILE A 183 -4.55 12.41 6.04
CA ILE A 183 -4.25 12.37 4.61
C ILE A 183 -4.11 13.83 4.13
N GLY A 184 -3.17 14.12 3.23
CA GLY A 184 -2.92 15.47 2.75
C GLY A 184 -3.99 16.03 1.80
N ASN A 185 -4.74 15.15 1.12
CA ASN A 185 -5.82 15.48 0.17
C ASN A 185 -7.10 14.64 0.42
N PRO A 186 -7.72 14.73 1.60
CA PRO A 186 -8.74 13.76 2.03
C PRO A 186 -9.99 13.75 1.14
N ARG A 187 -10.52 14.89 0.73
CA ARG A 187 -11.72 14.98 -0.10
C ARG A 187 -11.48 14.43 -1.50
N GLU A 188 -10.44 14.93 -2.17
CA GLU A 188 -10.08 14.52 -3.53
C GLU A 188 -9.80 13.03 -3.62
N PHE A 189 -9.01 12.52 -2.67
CA PHE A 189 -8.66 11.11 -2.62
C PHE A 189 -9.86 10.21 -2.37
N ALA A 190 -10.69 10.52 -1.36
CA ALA A 190 -11.86 9.72 -1.04
C ALA A 190 -12.92 9.78 -2.15
N SER A 191 -13.12 10.94 -2.78
CA SER A 191 -14.06 11.08 -3.91
C SER A 191 -13.58 10.28 -5.12
N ALA A 192 -12.28 10.28 -5.40
CA ALA A 192 -11.72 9.45 -6.47
C ALA A 192 -11.83 7.94 -6.15
N LEU A 193 -11.59 7.54 -4.89
CA LEU A 193 -11.69 6.15 -4.45
C LEU A 193 -13.12 5.61 -4.50
N PHE A 194 -14.09 6.35 -3.96
CA PHE A 194 -15.50 5.93 -3.89
C PHE A 194 -16.27 6.17 -5.20
N GLY A 195 -15.77 7.05 -6.06
CA GLY A 195 -16.45 7.44 -7.30
C GLY A 195 -17.73 8.25 -7.04
N VAL A 196 -17.80 8.96 -5.91
CA VAL A 196 -18.90 9.88 -5.51
C VAL A 196 -18.31 11.07 -4.77
N ASP A 197 -19.06 12.15 -4.65
CA ASP A 197 -18.65 13.27 -3.80
C ASP A 197 -18.70 12.88 -2.32
N VAL A 198 -17.70 13.34 -1.54
CA VAL A 198 -17.50 12.93 -0.15
C VAL A 198 -17.34 14.13 0.74
N GLU A 199 -18.10 14.16 1.84
CA GLU A 199 -17.86 15.11 2.92
C GLU A 199 -16.70 14.66 3.80
N VAL A 200 -15.93 15.61 4.31
CA VAL A 200 -14.81 15.32 5.21
C VAL A 200 -15.12 15.85 6.60
N VAL A 201 -15.03 14.94 7.57
CA VAL A 201 -15.11 15.28 8.99
C VAL A 201 -13.74 15.07 9.61
N ASP A 202 -13.08 16.15 9.98
CA ASP A 202 -11.75 16.12 10.59
C ASP A 202 -11.85 16.32 12.11
N ALA A 203 -11.34 15.34 12.85
CA ALA A 203 -11.31 15.39 14.31
C ALA A 203 -10.19 16.32 14.86
N GLY A 204 -9.29 16.80 13.99
CA GLY A 204 -8.10 17.50 14.40
C GLY A 204 -7.08 16.61 15.13
N SER A 205 -6.09 17.22 15.78
CA SER A 205 -5.09 16.49 16.55
C SER A 205 -5.72 15.99 17.87
N GLY A 206 -5.82 14.67 18.02
CA GLY A 206 -6.24 14.07 19.30
C GLY A 206 -5.23 14.36 20.42
N ARG A 207 -5.70 14.20 21.69
CA ARG A 207 -4.81 14.29 22.87
C ARG A 207 -3.76 13.17 22.80
N ARG A 208 -2.48 13.54 22.86
CA ARG A 208 -1.35 12.60 22.98
C ARG A 208 -0.56 12.95 24.24
N GLY A 209 0.11 11.95 24.81
CA GLY A 209 1.13 12.18 25.82
C GLY A 209 2.32 12.97 25.27
N LEU A 210 3.28 13.27 26.12
CA LEU A 210 4.51 13.92 25.72
C LEU A 210 5.38 12.93 24.93
N ILE A 211 5.74 13.30 23.70
CA ILE A 211 6.58 12.47 22.84
C ILE A 211 7.88 13.22 22.56
N TYR A 212 9.01 12.62 22.95
CA TYR A 212 10.34 13.12 22.59
C TYR A 212 10.77 12.53 21.26
N HIS A 213 11.13 13.39 20.31
CA HIS A 213 11.65 13.00 19.01
C HIS A 213 13.14 13.28 18.94
N ALA A 214 13.93 12.30 18.51
CA ALA A 214 15.36 12.48 18.27
C ALA A 214 15.76 11.88 16.91
N MET A 215 16.58 12.62 16.18
CA MET A 215 17.30 12.12 15.01
C MET A 215 18.71 11.77 15.45
N VAL A 216 19.13 10.53 15.16
CA VAL A 216 20.40 9.96 15.63
C VAL A 216 21.28 9.68 14.41
N LYS A 217 22.43 10.36 14.33
CA LYS A 217 23.45 10.08 13.33
C LYS A 217 24.49 9.13 13.91
N PRO A 218 24.65 7.91 13.38
CA PRO A 218 25.74 7.02 13.79
C PRO A 218 27.10 7.57 13.39
N LEU A 219 28.05 7.65 14.31
CA LEU A 219 29.40 8.16 14.04
C LEU A 219 30.44 7.05 13.85
N SER A 220 30.32 5.96 14.63
CA SER A 220 31.33 4.89 14.66
C SER A 220 30.80 3.51 14.36
N ARG A 221 29.47 3.34 14.27
CA ARG A 221 28.82 2.08 14.01
C ARG A 221 28.03 2.12 12.71
N SER A 222 27.76 0.95 12.12
CA SER A 222 26.78 0.88 11.05
C SER A 222 25.38 1.25 11.57
N ARG A 223 24.53 1.77 10.70
CA ARG A 223 23.17 2.18 11.03
C ARG A 223 22.37 1.09 11.77
N LEU A 224 22.43 -0.15 11.30
CA LEU A 224 21.71 -1.26 11.94
C LEU A 224 22.31 -1.68 13.29
N ALA A 225 23.63 -1.55 13.45
CA ALA A 225 24.28 -1.76 14.74
C ALA A 225 23.86 -0.69 15.76
N GLU A 226 23.76 0.57 15.33
CA GLU A 226 23.25 1.63 16.20
C GLU A 226 21.81 1.40 16.62
N VAL A 227 20.92 1.01 15.68
CA VAL A 227 19.54 0.60 15.99
C VAL A 227 19.51 -0.51 17.04
N ALA A 228 20.37 -1.53 16.91
CA ALA A 228 20.42 -2.64 17.87
C ALA A 228 20.87 -2.18 19.27
N HIS A 229 21.84 -1.26 19.36
CA HIS A 229 22.26 -0.69 20.64
C HIS A 229 21.16 0.15 21.29
N LEU A 230 20.45 0.97 20.51
CA LEU A 230 19.32 1.75 21.01
C LEU A 230 18.18 0.83 21.49
N VAL A 231 17.85 -0.24 20.76
CA VAL A 231 16.86 -1.24 21.19
C VAL A 231 17.30 -1.88 22.51
N ALA A 232 18.58 -2.32 22.60
CA ALA A 232 19.10 -2.97 23.79
C ALA A 232 19.05 -2.03 25.01
N GLU A 233 19.38 -0.76 24.84
CA GLU A 233 19.32 0.23 25.91
C GLU A 233 17.87 0.53 26.36
N CYS A 234 16.92 0.64 25.41
CA CYS A 234 15.51 0.81 25.73
C CYS A 234 14.97 -0.40 26.55
N VAL A 235 15.29 -1.62 26.13
CA VAL A 235 14.87 -2.84 26.84
C VAL A 235 15.46 -2.92 28.25
N ARG A 236 16.75 -2.59 28.44
CA ARG A 236 17.40 -2.54 29.77
C ARG A 236 16.76 -1.53 30.70
N ARG A 237 16.18 -0.46 30.16
CA ARG A 237 15.43 0.56 30.91
C ARG A 237 13.95 0.20 31.09
N GLY A 238 13.52 -0.99 30.69
CA GLY A 238 12.15 -1.44 30.81
C GLY A 238 11.18 -0.76 29.83
N LEU A 239 11.66 -0.17 28.74
CA LEU A 239 10.84 0.49 27.74
C LEU A 239 10.38 -0.51 26.67
N LYS A 240 9.06 -0.64 26.52
CA LYS A 240 8.44 -1.46 25.48
C LYS A 240 8.67 -0.82 24.10
N THR A 241 9.44 -1.50 23.26
CA THR A 241 10.05 -0.90 22.05
C THR A 241 9.69 -1.65 20.77
N VAL A 242 9.39 -0.91 19.71
CA VAL A 242 9.33 -1.44 18.33
C VAL A 242 10.36 -0.74 17.47
N ALA A 243 11.22 -1.54 16.80
CA ALA A 243 12.16 -1.04 15.80
C ALA A 243 11.63 -1.34 14.39
N PHE A 244 11.33 -0.30 13.61
CA PHE A 244 10.90 -0.42 12.21
C PHE A 244 12.07 -0.36 11.24
N ALA A 245 12.11 -1.30 10.28
CA ALA A 245 13.04 -1.29 9.16
C ALA A 245 12.32 -1.72 7.87
N ASP A 246 12.75 -1.21 6.71
CA ASP A 246 12.03 -1.37 5.44
C ASP A 246 12.33 -2.68 4.70
N SER A 247 13.17 -3.55 5.25
CA SER A 247 13.47 -4.85 4.62
C SER A 247 13.49 -6.00 5.62
N HIS A 248 13.11 -7.19 5.16
CA HIS A 248 13.19 -8.42 5.95
C HIS A 248 14.62 -8.68 6.45
N ARG A 249 15.61 -8.40 5.61
CA ARG A 249 17.03 -8.52 5.95
C ARG A 249 17.42 -7.59 7.11
N ALA A 250 17.04 -6.33 7.04
CA ALA A 250 17.39 -5.36 8.10
C ALA A 250 16.80 -5.76 9.45
N VAL A 251 15.54 -6.24 9.48
CA VAL A 251 14.86 -6.74 10.68
C VAL A 251 15.61 -7.94 11.28
N GLU A 252 16.04 -8.91 10.47
CA GLU A 252 16.79 -10.06 10.95
C GLU A 252 18.20 -9.69 11.43
N LEU A 253 18.87 -8.73 10.78
CA LEU A 253 20.17 -8.22 11.22
C LEU A 253 20.06 -7.49 12.57
N ILE A 254 19.02 -6.66 12.75
CA ILE A 254 18.75 -6.03 14.05
C ILE A 254 18.56 -7.09 15.14
N ARG A 255 17.75 -8.12 14.89
CA ARG A 255 17.54 -9.24 15.84
C ARG A 255 18.85 -9.92 16.20
N ARG A 256 19.66 -10.29 15.20
CA ARG A 256 20.98 -10.93 15.42
C ARG A 256 21.92 -10.04 16.21
N ALA A 257 21.97 -8.75 15.89
CA ALA A 257 22.82 -7.80 16.60
C ALA A 257 22.36 -7.62 18.06
N CYS A 258 21.05 -7.53 18.33
CA CYS A 258 20.50 -7.48 19.68
C CYS A 258 20.82 -8.75 20.48
N ALA A 259 20.76 -9.94 19.86
CA ALA A 259 21.12 -11.20 20.50
C ALA A 259 22.60 -11.21 20.95
N LYS A 260 23.51 -10.66 20.13
CA LYS A 260 24.93 -10.47 20.52
C LYS A 260 25.10 -9.50 21.73
N LEU A 261 24.13 -8.61 21.94
CA LEU A 261 24.07 -7.68 23.07
C LEU A 261 23.33 -8.25 24.29
N GLY A 262 22.93 -9.53 24.24
CA GLY A 262 22.21 -10.22 25.32
C GLY A 262 20.73 -9.82 25.45
N VAL A 263 20.12 -9.27 24.39
CA VAL A 263 18.71 -8.84 24.38
C VAL A 263 17.91 -9.65 23.39
N GLU A 264 16.82 -10.26 23.87
CA GLU A 264 15.87 -10.97 23.01
C GLU A 264 14.96 -9.99 22.28
N VAL A 265 14.89 -10.11 20.95
CA VAL A 265 14.03 -9.31 20.09
C VAL A 265 13.26 -10.25 19.17
N LEU A 266 11.95 -10.17 19.23
CA LEU A 266 11.07 -10.90 18.29
C LEU A 266 11.02 -10.19 16.94
N VAL A 267 10.63 -10.94 15.90
CA VAL A 267 10.55 -10.41 14.53
C VAL A 267 9.12 -10.46 14.05
N HIS A 268 8.65 -9.34 13.43
CA HIS A 268 7.36 -9.28 12.76
C HIS A 268 7.54 -8.77 11.33
N ARG A 269 7.25 -9.62 10.34
CA ARG A 269 7.42 -9.28 8.92
C ARG A 269 6.47 -10.06 8.02
N ALA A 270 6.27 -9.57 6.81
CA ALA A 270 5.62 -10.35 5.76
C ALA A 270 6.41 -11.65 5.50
N GLY A 271 5.69 -12.73 5.18
CA GLY A 271 6.31 -14.04 4.94
C GLY A 271 6.45 -14.93 6.17
N LEU A 272 6.22 -14.44 7.39
CA LEU A 272 5.98 -15.29 8.55
C LEU A 272 4.60 -15.95 8.45
N LEU A 273 4.49 -17.17 9.00
CA LEU A 273 3.19 -17.83 9.11
C LEU A 273 2.21 -16.99 9.95
N PRO A 274 0.91 -17.00 9.62
CA PRO A 274 -0.08 -16.23 10.36
C PRO A 274 -0.09 -16.50 11.87
N GLU A 275 0.18 -17.73 12.27
CA GLU A 275 0.28 -18.13 13.69
C GLU A 275 1.49 -17.52 14.40
N GLU A 276 2.64 -17.47 13.72
CA GLU A 276 3.85 -16.84 14.25
C GLU A 276 3.65 -15.35 14.46
N ARG A 277 3.03 -14.66 13.48
CA ARG A 277 2.70 -13.23 13.60
C ARG A 277 1.81 -12.98 14.80
N ARG A 278 0.71 -13.72 14.94
CA ARG A 278 -0.21 -13.60 16.07
C ARG A 278 0.48 -13.87 17.42
N ARG A 279 1.43 -14.81 17.47
CA ARG A 279 2.22 -15.07 18.66
C ARG A 279 3.09 -13.88 19.06
N VAL A 280 3.75 -13.23 18.10
CA VAL A 280 4.54 -12.01 18.33
C VAL A 280 3.67 -10.85 18.79
N GLU A 281 2.54 -10.64 18.14
CA GLU A 281 1.55 -9.61 18.49
C GLU A 281 1.03 -9.79 19.93
N ALA A 282 0.62 -11.00 20.29
CA ALA A 282 0.15 -11.33 21.63
C ALA A 282 1.26 -11.22 22.70
N ALA A 283 2.49 -11.58 22.37
CA ALA A 283 3.63 -11.44 23.27
C ALA A 283 3.96 -9.95 23.53
N LEU A 284 3.90 -9.12 22.51
CA LEU A 284 4.09 -7.68 22.65
C LEU A 284 2.93 -7.04 23.42
N GLN A 285 1.68 -7.38 23.08
CA GLN A 285 0.49 -6.86 23.77
C GLN A 285 0.49 -7.16 25.26
N SER A 286 0.82 -8.41 25.64
CA SER A 286 0.87 -8.87 27.04
C SER A 286 2.09 -8.41 27.82
N GLY A 287 3.08 -7.77 27.17
CA GLY A 287 4.35 -7.36 27.80
C GLY A 287 5.34 -8.52 28.03
N ARG A 288 5.05 -9.73 27.53
CA ARG A 288 6.01 -10.84 27.56
C ARG A 288 7.22 -10.60 26.66
N ALA A 289 7.05 -9.87 25.56
CA ALA A 289 8.12 -9.36 24.74
C ALA A 289 8.29 -7.85 24.97
N MET A 290 9.50 -7.43 25.30
CA MET A 290 9.84 -6.03 25.50
C MET A 290 10.28 -5.34 24.20
N ALA A 291 10.74 -6.12 23.20
CA ALA A 291 11.15 -5.55 21.92
C ALA A 291 10.74 -6.41 20.74
N VAL A 292 10.35 -5.73 19.65
CA VAL A 292 10.05 -6.33 18.34
C VAL A 292 10.76 -5.54 17.25
N ALA A 293 11.45 -6.23 16.35
CA ALA A 293 11.92 -5.66 15.09
C ALA A 293 10.89 -5.96 13.99
N ALA A 294 10.39 -4.94 13.31
CA ALA A 294 9.27 -5.09 12.37
C ALA A 294 9.52 -4.42 11.03
N THR A 295 8.99 -5.04 9.97
CA THR A 295 8.75 -4.35 8.70
C THR A 295 7.44 -3.54 8.80
N PRO A 296 7.04 -2.74 7.76
CA PRO A 296 5.77 -1.99 7.75
C PRO A 296 4.50 -2.79 8.07
N THR A 297 4.59 -4.10 8.25
CA THR A 297 3.45 -4.97 8.62
C THR A 297 2.78 -4.61 9.94
N LEU A 298 3.47 -3.92 10.86
CA LEU A 298 2.89 -3.39 12.09
C LEU A 298 2.38 -1.94 11.98
N GLU A 299 2.49 -1.29 10.81
CA GLU A 299 1.92 0.04 10.57
C GLU A 299 0.39 0.00 10.58
N LEU A 300 -0.19 -1.05 9.97
CA LEU A 300 -1.64 -1.20 9.83
C LEU A 300 -2.27 -1.74 11.11
N GLY A 301 -3.19 -1.02 11.67
CA GLY A 301 -4.26 -1.25 12.65
C GLY A 301 -4.19 -2.38 13.70
N ILE A 302 -3.21 -3.26 13.67
CA ILE A 302 -3.08 -4.42 14.58
C ILE A 302 -2.87 -3.95 16.02
N ASP A 303 -3.62 -4.47 16.98
CA ASP A 303 -3.50 -4.06 18.38
C ASP A 303 -2.30 -4.71 19.07
N ILE A 304 -1.22 -3.95 19.19
CA ILE A 304 0.01 -4.35 19.90
C ILE A 304 0.15 -3.68 21.28
N GLY A 305 -0.90 -2.98 21.72
CA GLY A 305 -0.87 -2.19 22.95
C GLY A 305 -0.06 -0.90 22.80
N ASP A 306 0.12 -0.21 23.93
CA ASP A 306 0.89 1.03 23.96
C ASP A 306 2.41 0.76 23.95
N LEU A 307 3.15 1.64 23.30
CA LEU A 307 4.60 1.60 23.20
C LEU A 307 5.23 2.78 23.94
N ASP A 308 6.34 2.52 24.62
CA ASP A 308 7.14 3.54 25.27
C ASP A 308 8.19 4.12 24.30
N CYS A 309 8.67 3.30 23.37
CA CYS A 309 9.66 3.73 22.38
C CYS A 309 9.38 3.16 20.99
N VAL A 310 9.55 3.99 19.97
CA VAL A 310 9.64 3.56 18.56
C VAL A 310 10.99 3.98 18.00
N ILE A 311 11.71 3.03 17.41
CA ILE A 311 12.97 3.28 16.72
C ILE A 311 12.75 3.08 15.22
N LEU A 312 13.09 4.08 14.43
CA LEU A 312 13.01 4.05 12.97
C LEU A 312 14.43 3.86 12.43
N ALA A 313 14.68 2.71 11.80
CA ALA A 313 16.01 2.36 11.28
C ALA A 313 16.43 3.22 10.06
N ASN A 314 15.53 4.02 9.53
CA ASN A 314 15.74 4.96 8.43
C ASN A 314 14.65 6.04 8.47
N VAL A 315 14.85 7.11 7.72
CA VAL A 315 13.82 8.12 7.49
C VAL A 315 12.63 7.45 6.78
N PRO A 316 11.41 7.50 7.33
CA PRO A 316 10.23 6.96 6.65
C PRO A 316 10.00 7.65 5.29
N PRO A 317 9.53 6.91 4.27
CA PRO A 317 9.35 7.45 2.93
C PRO A 317 8.31 8.60 2.87
N SER A 318 7.41 8.68 3.84
CA SER A 318 6.45 9.77 3.96
C SER A 318 6.15 10.11 5.43
N PHE A 319 5.70 11.35 5.68
CA PHE A 319 5.26 11.76 7.01
C PHE A 319 4.01 10.99 7.45
N GLY A 320 3.14 10.63 6.51
CA GLY A 320 2.00 9.75 6.78
C GLY A 320 2.43 8.41 7.38
N ARG A 321 3.45 7.74 6.82
CA ARG A 321 4.01 6.50 7.38
C ARG A 321 4.69 6.72 8.72
N TYR A 322 5.40 7.83 8.90
CA TYR A 322 5.94 8.21 10.20
C TYR A 322 4.83 8.26 11.26
N VAL A 323 3.72 8.93 10.99
CA VAL A 323 2.58 9.03 11.90
C VAL A 323 1.98 7.66 12.20
N GLN A 324 1.90 6.75 11.23
CA GLN A 324 1.40 5.39 11.42
C GLN A 324 2.32 4.55 12.31
N ARG A 325 3.65 4.60 12.09
CA ARG A 325 4.66 3.90 12.91
C ARG A 325 4.68 4.41 14.34
N THR A 326 4.59 5.72 14.53
CA THR A 326 4.70 6.37 15.85
C THR A 326 3.36 6.54 16.55
N GLY A 327 2.24 6.38 15.85
CA GLY A 327 0.88 6.62 16.36
C GLY A 327 0.44 5.70 17.50
N ARG A 328 1.30 4.78 17.94
CA ARG A 328 1.08 3.90 19.11
C ARG A 328 1.85 4.32 20.35
N CYS A 329 2.76 5.29 20.21
CA CYS A 329 3.49 5.88 21.32
C CYS A 329 2.63 6.87 22.09
N GLY A 330 2.70 6.82 23.43
CA GLY A 330 2.16 7.84 24.32
C GLY A 330 0.63 7.95 24.35
N ARG A 331 -0.12 6.90 23.99
CA ARG A 331 -1.60 6.94 23.96
C ARG A 331 -2.23 7.15 25.34
N ARG A 332 -1.66 6.58 26.40
CA ARG A 332 -2.18 6.67 27.77
C ARG A 332 -1.76 7.93 28.52
N GLY A 333 -1.19 8.92 27.79
CA GLY A 333 -0.78 10.20 28.42
C GLY A 333 0.58 10.14 29.12
N GLY A 334 1.32 9.03 28.99
CA GLY A 334 2.69 8.89 29.48
C GLY A 334 3.72 9.53 28.54
N THR A 335 4.97 9.55 28.97
CA THR A 335 6.12 9.96 28.16
C THR A 335 6.51 8.83 27.20
N ALA A 336 6.74 9.15 25.94
CA ALA A 336 7.20 8.21 24.92
C ALA A 336 8.36 8.79 24.10
N TYR A 337 9.11 7.92 23.44
CA TYR A 337 10.30 8.27 22.67
C TYR A 337 10.19 7.78 21.24
N VAL A 338 10.59 8.61 20.30
CA VAL A 338 10.73 8.26 18.88
C VAL A 338 12.15 8.59 18.44
N LEU A 339 12.92 7.57 18.11
CA LEU A 339 14.31 7.69 17.70
C LEU A 339 14.41 7.33 16.21
N MET A 340 14.83 8.27 15.38
CA MET A 340 15.03 8.08 13.94
C MET A 340 16.53 8.02 13.65
N VAL A 341 17.02 6.88 13.17
CA VAL A 341 18.43 6.68 12.88
C VAL A 341 18.70 7.03 11.42
N LEU A 342 19.51 8.08 11.22
CA LEU A 342 19.85 8.61 9.91
C LEU A 342 20.89 7.74 9.20
N GLY A 343 20.80 7.67 7.87
CA GLY A 343 21.77 7.00 7.00
C GLY A 343 22.76 7.97 6.37
N ASN A 344 23.40 7.51 5.29
CA ASN A 344 24.27 8.32 4.43
C ASN A 344 23.58 8.64 3.09
N ASP A 345 22.26 8.39 3.00
CA ASP A 345 21.47 8.76 1.83
C ASP A 345 21.15 10.28 1.84
N PRO A 346 20.86 10.89 0.67
CA PRO A 346 20.64 12.33 0.54
C PRO A 346 19.52 12.87 1.43
N ILE A 347 18.44 12.10 1.63
CA ILE A 347 17.30 12.49 2.47
C ILE A 347 17.72 12.54 3.95
N SER A 348 18.50 11.54 4.40
CA SER A 348 19.04 11.50 5.76
C SER A 348 19.98 12.68 6.02
N GLN A 349 20.86 13.01 5.06
CA GLN A 349 21.77 14.15 5.16
C GLN A 349 21.01 15.48 5.24
N TYR A 350 20.00 15.64 4.38
CA TYR A 350 19.14 16.81 4.41
C TYR A 350 18.49 17.03 5.79
N TYR A 351 17.91 15.99 6.39
CA TYR A 351 17.27 16.10 7.71
C TYR A 351 18.26 16.17 8.87
N GLU A 352 19.51 15.75 8.68
CA GLU A 352 20.59 16.00 9.62
C GLU A 352 20.85 17.52 9.77
N GLY A 353 20.88 18.24 8.63
CA GLY A 353 21.04 19.70 8.60
C GLY A 353 19.77 20.48 8.92
N SER A 354 18.59 19.91 8.68
CA SER A 354 17.30 20.60 8.79
C SER A 354 16.22 19.73 9.46
N PRO A 355 16.40 19.27 10.71
CA PRO A 355 15.49 18.32 11.36
C PRO A 355 14.06 18.87 11.55
N ALA A 356 13.90 20.17 11.74
CA ALA A 356 12.59 20.81 11.89
C ALA A 356 11.71 20.68 10.63
N ASP A 357 12.32 20.63 9.46
CA ASP A 357 11.60 20.50 8.19
C ASP A 357 10.83 19.17 8.07
N PHE A 358 11.31 18.11 8.75
CA PHE A 358 10.60 16.84 8.79
C PHE A 358 9.21 16.96 9.44
N PHE A 359 9.11 17.74 10.51
CA PHE A 359 7.88 17.88 11.30
C PHE A 359 6.97 18.99 10.79
N SER A 360 7.50 19.96 10.05
CA SER A 360 6.75 21.14 9.56
C SER A 360 6.02 20.91 8.24
N LYS A 361 6.39 19.88 7.47
CA LYS A 361 5.89 19.69 6.09
C LYS A 361 4.44 19.22 5.96
N GLY A 362 3.80 18.79 7.03
CA GLY A 362 2.47 18.21 6.97
C GLY A 362 2.43 16.80 6.34
N VAL A 363 1.24 16.25 6.18
CA VAL A 363 1.05 14.92 5.59
C VAL A 363 0.93 15.07 4.07
N GLU A 364 1.63 14.21 3.36
CA GLU A 364 1.64 14.18 1.90
C GLU A 364 0.27 13.74 1.34
N PRO A 365 -0.10 14.19 0.13
CA PRO A 365 -1.27 13.69 -0.57
C PRO A 365 -1.08 12.22 -0.98
N LEU A 366 -2.18 11.49 -1.06
CA LEU A 366 -2.21 10.14 -1.61
C LEU A 366 -2.54 10.18 -3.09
N ALA A 367 -1.76 9.43 -3.88
CA ALA A 367 -2.02 9.23 -5.29
C ALA A 367 -3.05 8.13 -5.51
N ILE A 368 -3.91 8.32 -6.51
CA ILE A 368 -4.78 7.30 -7.09
C ILE A 368 -4.98 7.65 -8.57
N GLU A 369 -4.92 6.65 -9.45
CA GLU A 369 -5.23 6.84 -10.88
C GLU A 369 -6.36 5.89 -11.33
N PRO A 370 -7.62 6.31 -11.21
CA PRO A 370 -8.77 5.52 -11.65
C PRO A 370 -8.76 5.21 -13.16
N ARG A 371 -8.02 6.00 -13.95
CA ARG A 371 -7.86 5.78 -15.40
C ARG A 371 -6.64 4.92 -15.75
N ASN A 372 -6.09 4.21 -14.77
CA ASN A 372 -5.06 3.20 -15.05
C ASN A 372 -5.66 2.14 -15.99
N GLU A 373 -5.11 2.06 -17.20
CA GLU A 373 -5.64 1.23 -18.27
C GLU A 373 -5.54 -0.26 -17.98
N GLU A 374 -4.43 -0.69 -17.36
CA GLU A 374 -4.22 -2.08 -16.98
C GLU A 374 -5.17 -2.51 -15.85
N VAL A 375 -5.40 -1.64 -14.86
CA VAL A 375 -6.42 -1.87 -13.82
C VAL A 375 -7.82 -1.93 -14.44
N ALA A 376 -8.15 -0.95 -15.30
CA ALA A 376 -9.45 -0.91 -15.97
C ALA A 376 -9.70 -2.16 -16.81
N LYS A 377 -8.69 -2.65 -17.55
CA LYS A 377 -8.74 -3.88 -18.34
C LYS A 377 -9.12 -5.09 -17.49
N LEU A 378 -8.41 -5.29 -16.35
CA LEU A 378 -8.68 -6.38 -15.43
C LEU A 378 -10.06 -6.27 -14.77
N GLN A 379 -10.42 -5.09 -14.33
CA GLN A 379 -11.64 -4.88 -13.55
C GLN A 379 -12.91 -4.81 -14.42
N LEU A 380 -12.84 -4.29 -15.65
CA LEU A 380 -13.95 -4.34 -16.58
C LEU A 380 -14.20 -5.76 -17.11
N LEU A 381 -13.11 -6.54 -17.29
CA LEU A 381 -13.24 -7.97 -17.59
C LEU A 381 -13.91 -8.71 -16.44
N ALA A 382 -13.51 -8.47 -15.19
CA ALA A 382 -14.15 -9.03 -14.00
C ALA A 382 -15.61 -8.56 -13.86
N ALA A 383 -15.92 -7.31 -14.18
CA ALA A 383 -17.28 -6.76 -14.19
C ALA A 383 -18.24 -7.52 -15.13
N ALA A 384 -17.72 -8.05 -16.24
CA ALA A 384 -18.50 -8.86 -17.17
C ALA A 384 -18.83 -10.27 -16.62
N PHE A 385 -18.04 -10.77 -15.64
CA PHE A 385 -18.37 -12.00 -14.89
C PHE A 385 -19.43 -11.75 -13.82
N ASP A 386 -19.43 -10.58 -13.19
CA ASP A 386 -20.42 -10.25 -12.15
C ASP A 386 -21.85 -10.23 -12.72
N ARG A 387 -22.01 -9.50 -13.81
CA ARG A 387 -23.21 -9.44 -14.64
C ARG A 387 -22.88 -8.91 -16.04
N PRO A 388 -23.72 -9.15 -17.06
CA PRO A 388 -23.51 -8.64 -18.41
C PRO A 388 -23.17 -7.14 -18.41
N LEU A 389 -22.09 -6.75 -19.12
CA LEU A 389 -21.59 -5.38 -19.15
C LEU A 389 -22.22 -4.62 -20.33
N ARG A 390 -22.95 -3.55 -20.04
CA ARG A 390 -23.66 -2.76 -21.05
C ARG A 390 -22.83 -1.54 -21.47
N PRO A 391 -22.80 -1.17 -22.76
CA PRO A 391 -22.07 0.02 -23.22
C PRO A 391 -22.48 1.32 -22.53
N GLY A 392 -23.76 1.46 -22.15
CA GLY A 392 -24.28 2.65 -21.46
C GLY A 392 -23.79 2.82 -20.02
N GLU A 393 -23.21 1.75 -19.41
CA GLU A 393 -22.61 1.79 -18.08
C GLU A 393 -21.14 2.27 -18.09
N LEU A 394 -20.55 2.43 -19.29
CA LEU A 394 -19.13 2.69 -19.49
C LEU A 394 -18.86 4.18 -19.71
N ALA A 395 -17.89 4.71 -19.00
CA ALA A 395 -17.31 6.00 -19.32
C ALA A 395 -16.61 6.00 -20.70
N PRO A 396 -16.42 7.15 -21.35
CA PRO A 396 -15.77 7.20 -22.67
C PRO A 396 -14.42 6.46 -22.74
N PHE A 397 -13.56 6.65 -21.75
CA PHE A 397 -12.28 5.96 -21.61
C PHE A 397 -12.45 4.42 -21.55
N GLU A 398 -13.43 3.94 -20.80
CA GLU A 398 -13.67 2.50 -20.58
C GLU A 398 -14.22 1.79 -21.81
N ARG A 399 -14.96 2.52 -22.67
CA ARG A 399 -15.45 1.96 -23.95
C ARG A 399 -14.28 1.49 -24.80
N GLY A 400 -13.23 2.33 -24.94
CA GLY A 400 -12.02 1.95 -25.66
C GLY A 400 -11.31 0.71 -25.05
N VAL A 401 -11.30 0.61 -23.71
CA VAL A 401 -10.75 -0.58 -23.03
C VAL A 401 -11.58 -1.83 -23.34
N VAL A 402 -12.91 -1.74 -23.28
CA VAL A 402 -13.83 -2.85 -23.57
C VAL A 402 -13.76 -3.27 -25.04
N GLU A 403 -13.61 -2.36 -25.97
CA GLU A 403 -13.43 -2.63 -27.40
C GLU A 403 -12.12 -3.40 -27.64
N ARG A 404 -11.02 -3.02 -26.99
CA ARG A 404 -9.75 -3.76 -27.05
C ARG A 404 -9.89 -5.16 -26.45
N LEU A 405 -10.55 -5.31 -25.29
CA LEU A 405 -10.85 -6.63 -24.71
C LEU A 405 -11.67 -7.50 -25.65
N ALA A 406 -12.57 -6.92 -26.43
CA ALA A 406 -13.34 -7.66 -27.44
C ALA A 406 -12.49 -8.04 -28.66
N ALA A 407 -11.60 -7.14 -29.12
CA ALA A 407 -10.65 -7.43 -30.20
C ALA A 407 -9.64 -8.52 -29.81
N GLU A 408 -9.20 -8.54 -28.55
CA GLU A 408 -8.33 -9.60 -27.98
C GLU A 408 -9.07 -10.93 -27.74
N GLY A 409 -10.38 -11.01 -28.03
CA GLY A 409 -11.18 -12.21 -27.84
C GLY A 409 -11.49 -12.54 -26.37
N LEU A 410 -11.27 -11.60 -25.44
CA LEU A 410 -11.57 -11.78 -24.02
C LEU A 410 -13.04 -11.48 -23.69
N LEU A 411 -13.65 -10.54 -24.43
CA LEU A 411 -15.08 -10.24 -24.36
C LEU A 411 -15.77 -10.53 -25.70
N ARG A 412 -17.04 -10.84 -25.64
CA ARG A 412 -17.90 -11.01 -26.83
C ARG A 412 -19.15 -10.15 -26.71
N LEU A 413 -19.38 -9.28 -27.71
CA LEU A 413 -20.62 -8.53 -27.81
C LEU A 413 -21.77 -9.44 -28.26
N VAL A 414 -22.81 -9.55 -27.47
CA VAL A 414 -24.07 -10.21 -27.80
C VAL A 414 -24.96 -9.17 -28.47
N ARG A 415 -24.83 -9.02 -29.79
CA ARG A 415 -25.46 -7.93 -30.58
C ARG A 415 -26.99 -7.87 -30.39
N SER A 416 -27.67 -9.03 -30.33
CA SER A 416 -29.12 -9.11 -30.15
C SER A 416 -29.63 -8.55 -28.80
N ARG A 417 -28.74 -8.42 -27.81
CA ARG A 417 -29.07 -7.97 -26.45
C ARG A 417 -28.30 -6.74 -26.00
N GLY A 418 -27.35 -6.24 -26.81
CA GLY A 418 -26.61 -5.01 -26.56
C GLY A 418 -25.70 -5.04 -25.34
N TYR A 419 -25.06 -6.19 -25.01
CA TYR A 419 -24.15 -6.29 -23.89
C TYR A 419 -22.94 -7.18 -24.19
N TYR A 420 -21.85 -7.00 -23.42
CA TYR A 420 -20.66 -7.84 -23.46
C TYR A 420 -20.72 -8.97 -22.43
N ARG A 421 -20.21 -10.15 -22.82
CA ARG A 421 -19.98 -11.31 -21.93
C ARG A 421 -18.53 -11.78 -22.01
N PRO A 422 -17.99 -12.35 -20.91
CA PRO A 422 -16.65 -12.93 -20.93
C PRO A 422 -16.62 -14.19 -21.79
N THR A 423 -15.47 -14.44 -22.43
CA THR A 423 -15.18 -15.68 -23.14
C THR A 423 -14.47 -16.68 -22.21
N PRO A 424 -14.30 -17.95 -22.58
CA PRO A 424 -13.50 -18.91 -21.80
C PRO A 424 -12.04 -18.47 -21.60
N GLN A 425 -11.48 -17.70 -22.55
CA GLN A 425 -10.11 -17.14 -22.44
C GLN A 425 -10.01 -16.08 -21.33
N ALA A 426 -11.06 -15.31 -21.10
CA ALA A 426 -11.11 -14.30 -20.04
C ALA A 426 -10.82 -14.87 -18.65
N GLY A 427 -11.37 -16.04 -18.34
CA GLY A 427 -11.12 -16.71 -17.07
C GLY A 427 -9.66 -17.16 -16.90
N ARG A 428 -8.99 -17.58 -17.97
CA ARG A 428 -7.55 -17.91 -17.97
C ARG A 428 -6.71 -16.65 -17.76
N TYR A 429 -7.05 -15.59 -18.46
CA TYR A 429 -6.40 -14.29 -18.35
C TYR A 429 -6.44 -13.74 -16.92
N LEU A 430 -7.60 -13.73 -16.27
CA LEU A 430 -7.75 -13.26 -14.88
C LEU A 430 -7.02 -14.19 -13.88
N ARG A 431 -6.95 -15.49 -14.11
CA ARG A 431 -6.19 -16.42 -13.25
C ARG A 431 -4.67 -16.24 -13.34
N SER A 432 -4.16 -15.75 -14.46
CA SER A 432 -2.72 -15.45 -14.60
C SER A 432 -2.29 -14.16 -13.91
N ARG A 433 -3.24 -13.33 -13.47
CA ARG A 433 -3.02 -12.03 -12.81
C ARG A 433 -3.78 -11.97 -11.48
N PRO A 434 -3.40 -12.82 -10.50
CA PRO A 434 -4.07 -12.84 -9.22
C PRO A 434 -3.62 -11.66 -8.36
N GLY A 435 -4.60 -10.93 -7.81
CA GLY A 435 -4.37 -9.89 -6.81
C GLY A 435 -4.83 -8.49 -7.25
N LEU A 436 -4.95 -7.62 -6.25
CA LEU A 436 -5.36 -6.23 -6.42
C LEU A 436 -4.20 -5.24 -6.16
N ARG A 437 -2.98 -5.74 -5.89
CA ARG A 437 -1.84 -4.88 -5.52
C ARG A 437 -0.89 -4.59 -6.67
N GLY A 438 -1.18 -5.14 -7.84
CA GLY A 438 -0.38 -4.94 -9.04
C GLY A 438 -1.19 -5.10 -10.32
N THR A 439 -0.56 -4.81 -11.44
CA THR A 439 -1.17 -4.84 -12.79
C THR A 439 -0.39 -5.68 -13.78
N GLY A 440 0.88 -5.99 -13.45
CA GLY A 440 1.81 -6.65 -14.35
C GLY A 440 1.55 -8.15 -14.53
N GLU A 441 2.30 -8.73 -15.46
CA GLU A 441 2.40 -10.19 -15.57
C GLU A 441 3.01 -10.77 -14.30
N VAL A 442 2.43 -11.87 -13.84
CA VAL A 442 2.87 -12.54 -12.62
C VAL A 442 3.73 -13.74 -12.95
N VAL A 443 4.96 -13.71 -12.45
CA VAL A 443 5.91 -14.83 -12.49
C VAL A 443 5.61 -15.78 -11.34
N ARG A 444 5.43 -17.07 -11.64
CA ARG A 444 5.32 -18.14 -10.66
C ARG A 444 6.69 -18.67 -10.31
N ILE A 445 6.99 -18.78 -9.03
CA ILE A 445 8.28 -19.22 -8.52
C ILE A 445 8.16 -20.65 -8.02
N TYR A 446 8.91 -21.55 -8.62
CA TYR A 446 8.95 -22.96 -8.26
C TYR A 446 10.32 -23.35 -7.70
N ASP A 447 10.33 -24.27 -6.73
CA ASP A 447 11.56 -24.95 -6.36
C ASP A 447 11.94 -26.03 -7.41
N LYS A 448 13.14 -26.60 -7.30
CA LYS A 448 13.59 -27.70 -8.19
C LYS A 448 12.68 -28.93 -8.17
N ALA A 449 11.94 -29.17 -7.08
CA ALA A 449 10.99 -30.25 -6.97
C ALA A 449 9.64 -29.95 -7.64
N GLY A 450 9.48 -28.75 -8.23
CA GLY A 450 8.25 -28.32 -8.88
C GLY A 450 7.18 -27.78 -7.92
N ARG A 451 7.48 -27.58 -6.64
CA ARG A 451 6.57 -26.99 -5.68
C ARG A 451 6.50 -25.49 -5.87
N LEU A 452 5.28 -24.95 -5.98
CA LEU A 452 5.03 -23.51 -6.05
C LEU A 452 5.38 -22.86 -4.70
N LEU A 453 6.34 -21.93 -4.70
CA LEU A 453 6.73 -21.14 -3.54
C LEU A 453 5.94 -19.84 -3.43
N GLY A 454 5.71 -19.15 -4.55
CA GLY A 454 5.06 -17.84 -4.54
C GLY A 454 4.98 -17.20 -5.91
N PHE A 455 4.71 -15.89 -5.87
CA PHE A 455 4.52 -15.07 -7.07
C PHE A 455 5.31 -13.77 -6.97
N ARG A 456 5.77 -13.24 -8.12
CA ARG A 456 6.34 -11.89 -8.28
C ARG A 456 5.78 -11.26 -9.53
N GLU A 457 5.56 -9.95 -9.52
CA GLU A 457 5.25 -9.20 -10.74
C GLU A 457 6.48 -9.04 -11.62
N MET A 458 6.26 -8.97 -12.94
CA MET A 458 7.35 -9.05 -13.91
C MET A 458 8.45 -7.98 -13.74
N PRO A 459 8.20 -6.68 -13.49
CA PRO A 459 9.31 -5.74 -13.29
C PRO A 459 10.19 -6.13 -12.09
N MET A 460 9.60 -6.58 -11.01
CA MET A 460 10.32 -7.01 -9.81
C MET A 460 10.98 -8.39 -10.02
N ALA A 461 10.27 -9.32 -10.69
CA ALA A 461 10.80 -10.64 -11.00
C ALA A 461 12.09 -10.55 -11.84
N LEU A 462 12.13 -9.62 -12.79
CA LEU A 462 13.32 -9.39 -13.64
C LEU A 462 14.55 -9.05 -12.79
N ARG A 463 14.36 -8.21 -11.77
CA ARG A 463 15.43 -7.72 -10.89
C ARG A 463 15.80 -8.68 -9.75
N GLU A 464 14.91 -9.62 -9.38
CA GLU A 464 15.10 -10.53 -8.25
C GLU A 464 15.31 -12.00 -8.63
N LEU A 465 14.96 -12.41 -9.87
CA LEU A 465 14.92 -13.82 -10.27
C LEU A 465 15.75 -14.09 -11.56
N PHE A 466 16.67 -13.23 -11.91
CA PHE A 466 17.63 -13.48 -12.99
C PHE A 466 18.51 -14.71 -12.65
N PRO A 467 19.12 -15.40 -13.64
CA PRO A 467 20.02 -16.52 -13.38
C PRO A 467 21.17 -16.13 -12.45
N GLY A 468 21.35 -16.85 -11.36
CA GLY A 468 22.36 -16.54 -10.33
C GLY A 468 21.93 -15.56 -9.25
N ALA A 469 20.67 -15.06 -9.28
CA ALA A 469 20.14 -14.20 -8.23
C ALA A 469 19.97 -14.97 -6.91
N VAL A 470 20.33 -14.34 -5.81
CA VAL A 470 20.02 -14.82 -4.46
C VAL A 470 18.66 -14.28 -4.05
N TYR A 471 17.67 -15.17 -4.01
CA TYR A 471 16.28 -14.86 -3.72
C TYR A 471 15.89 -15.26 -2.30
N LEU A 472 15.26 -14.37 -1.56
CA LEU A 472 14.81 -14.60 -0.19
C LEU A 472 13.30 -14.83 -0.17
N HIS A 473 12.87 -15.99 0.34
CA HIS A 473 11.46 -16.33 0.45
C HIS A 473 11.15 -17.14 1.71
N GLY A 474 10.13 -16.72 2.48
CA GLY A 474 9.65 -17.46 3.66
C GLY A 474 10.72 -17.76 4.71
N GLY A 475 11.72 -16.88 4.86
CA GLY A 475 12.84 -17.07 5.79
C GLY A 475 13.94 -18.00 5.28
N ALA A 476 13.82 -18.53 4.06
CA ALA A 476 14.84 -19.34 3.40
C ALA A 476 15.52 -18.58 2.28
N THR A 477 16.76 -18.94 1.98
CA THR A 477 17.58 -18.39 0.90
C THR A 477 17.56 -19.36 -0.28
N TYR A 478 17.44 -18.83 -1.47
CA TYR A 478 17.41 -19.60 -2.71
C TYR A 478 18.34 -19.00 -3.75
N LEU A 479 18.88 -19.83 -4.63
CA LEU A 479 19.56 -19.43 -5.86
C LEU A 479 18.56 -19.51 -7.01
N SER A 480 18.39 -18.45 -7.77
CA SER A 480 17.61 -18.48 -9.01
C SER A 480 18.39 -19.19 -10.11
N LEU A 481 17.77 -20.21 -10.68
CA LEU A 481 18.31 -20.94 -11.82
C LEU A 481 17.95 -20.29 -13.16
N GLY A 482 16.91 -19.45 -13.16
CA GLY A 482 16.49 -18.69 -14.32
C GLY A 482 15.04 -18.27 -14.28
N LEU A 483 14.74 -17.31 -15.16
CA LEU A 483 13.43 -16.75 -15.42
C LEU A 483 13.10 -16.96 -16.90
N GLU A 484 12.06 -17.73 -17.19
CA GLU A 484 11.56 -17.98 -18.54
C GLU A 484 10.08 -17.63 -18.64
N GLY A 485 9.75 -16.60 -19.38
CA GLY A 485 8.40 -16.08 -19.50
C GLY A 485 7.80 -15.78 -18.11
N SER A 486 6.69 -16.45 -17.75
CA SER A 486 6.01 -16.28 -16.46
C SER A 486 6.41 -17.32 -15.40
N ARG A 487 7.56 -17.98 -15.55
CA ARG A 487 8.06 -19.02 -14.65
C ARG A 487 9.50 -18.77 -14.22
N ALA A 488 9.76 -18.84 -12.92
CA ALA A 488 11.11 -18.88 -12.37
C ALA A 488 11.32 -20.17 -11.59
N VAL A 489 12.54 -20.71 -11.64
CA VAL A 489 12.93 -21.90 -10.89
C VAL A 489 14.05 -21.52 -9.95
N VAL A 490 13.92 -21.93 -8.68
CA VAL A 490 14.90 -21.61 -7.65
C VAL A 490 15.34 -22.87 -6.91
N GLU A 491 16.58 -22.87 -6.41
CA GLU A 491 17.17 -23.93 -5.60
C GLU A 491 17.48 -23.43 -4.19
N ARG A 492 17.12 -24.20 -3.18
CA ARG A 492 17.37 -23.82 -1.80
C ARG A 492 18.86 -23.82 -1.46
N LEU A 493 19.33 -22.73 -0.88
CA LEU A 493 20.68 -22.56 -0.36
C LEU A 493 20.74 -22.84 1.16
N PRO A 494 21.92 -23.09 1.74
CA PRO A 494 22.12 -23.13 3.19
C PRO A 494 21.60 -21.87 3.89
N GLY A 495 21.13 -22.01 5.12
CA GLY A 495 20.52 -20.89 5.87
C GLY A 495 21.49 -19.77 6.26
N ASP A 496 22.78 -20.06 6.26
CA ASP A 496 23.90 -19.16 6.55
C ASP A 496 24.61 -18.65 5.29
N TYR A 497 23.97 -18.77 4.10
CA TYR A 497 24.59 -18.34 2.85
C TYR A 497 25.01 -16.86 2.93
N PRO A 498 26.31 -16.57 2.73
CA PRO A 498 26.90 -15.29 3.13
C PRO A 498 26.74 -14.18 2.07
N PHE A 499 26.19 -14.48 0.89
CA PHE A 499 26.13 -13.52 -0.20
C PHE A 499 24.69 -13.13 -0.56
N LEU A 500 24.56 -11.93 -1.12
CA LEU A 500 23.36 -11.41 -1.74
C LEU A 500 23.71 -10.87 -3.13
N THR A 501 22.70 -10.77 -3.98
CA THR A 501 22.85 -10.20 -5.32
C THR A 501 21.98 -8.96 -5.50
N SER A 502 22.42 -8.05 -6.33
CA SER A 502 21.66 -6.89 -6.81
C SER A 502 21.79 -6.82 -8.34
N ALA A 503 20.68 -6.71 -9.04
CA ALA A 503 20.68 -6.58 -10.49
C ALA A 503 21.39 -5.29 -10.93
N LEU A 504 22.16 -5.41 -12.01
CA LEU A 504 22.59 -4.28 -12.82
C LEU A 504 21.60 -4.14 -13.97
N TYR A 505 20.92 -3.02 -14.03
CA TYR A 505 19.86 -2.78 -15.01
C TYR A 505 19.84 -1.32 -15.44
N TYR A 506 19.25 -1.09 -16.60
CA TYR A 506 18.90 0.24 -17.07
C TYR A 506 17.47 0.24 -17.62
N SER A 507 16.91 1.43 -17.76
CA SER A 507 15.60 1.65 -18.35
C SER A 507 15.73 2.61 -19.53
N GLU A 508 14.94 2.39 -20.57
CA GLU A 508 14.89 3.28 -21.75
C GLU A 508 13.42 3.59 -22.12
N PRO A 509 13.12 4.83 -22.50
CA PRO A 509 11.81 5.18 -23.03
C PRO A 509 11.73 4.74 -24.49
N ILE A 510 10.68 3.99 -24.83
CA ILE A 510 10.42 3.54 -26.20
C ILE A 510 9.51 4.54 -26.93
N LEU A 511 8.48 5.01 -26.25
CA LEU A 511 7.46 5.90 -26.79
C LEU A 511 6.96 6.84 -25.68
N PHE A 512 6.80 8.11 -26.02
CA PHE A 512 6.15 9.10 -25.16
C PHE A 512 5.07 9.85 -25.93
N GLU A 513 3.86 9.87 -25.39
CA GLU A 513 2.70 10.60 -25.93
C GLU A 513 2.25 11.65 -24.90
N SER A 514 2.48 12.93 -25.20
CA SER A 514 2.11 14.04 -24.34
C SER A 514 0.59 14.23 -24.28
N GLU A 515 0.04 14.32 -23.08
CA GLU A 515 -1.40 14.60 -22.82
C GLU A 515 -1.61 15.99 -22.17
N ALA A 516 -0.59 16.51 -21.51
CA ALA A 516 -0.61 17.83 -20.87
C ALA A 516 0.79 18.42 -20.85
N GLU A 517 0.86 19.76 -20.89
CA GLU A 517 2.14 20.47 -20.80
C GLU A 517 2.02 21.71 -19.91
N ARG A 518 3.15 22.13 -19.36
CA ARG A 518 3.31 23.36 -18.59
C ARG A 518 4.74 23.84 -18.64
N GLU A 519 4.96 25.09 -18.30
CA GLU A 519 6.28 25.65 -18.09
C GLU A 519 6.61 25.70 -16.59
N VAL A 520 7.83 25.35 -16.24
CA VAL A 520 8.36 25.42 -14.86
C VAL A 520 9.78 25.98 -14.94
N TRP A 521 10.02 27.12 -14.29
CA TRP A 521 11.33 27.79 -14.25
C TRP A 521 11.97 28.03 -15.63
N GLY A 522 11.15 28.28 -16.66
CA GLY A 522 11.61 28.55 -18.02
C GLY A 522 11.91 27.32 -18.86
N PHE A 523 11.63 26.12 -18.39
CA PHE A 523 11.70 24.89 -19.20
C PHE A 523 10.36 24.19 -19.34
N ARG A 524 10.19 23.51 -20.48
CA ARG A 524 8.96 22.79 -20.81
C ARG A 524 8.88 21.47 -20.06
N VAL A 525 7.73 21.19 -19.47
CA VAL A 525 7.41 19.93 -18.81
C VAL A 525 6.13 19.36 -19.42
N GLU A 526 6.22 18.13 -19.87
CA GLU A 526 5.10 17.39 -20.48
C GLU A 526 4.73 16.22 -19.56
N TYR A 527 3.46 15.88 -19.51
CA TYR A 527 2.93 14.70 -18.82
C TYR A 527 2.15 13.84 -19.80
N GLY A 528 2.31 12.51 -19.75
CA GLY A 528 1.59 11.66 -20.68
C GLY A 528 1.84 10.18 -20.52
N ARG A 529 1.52 9.43 -21.56
CA ARG A 529 1.79 7.98 -21.67
C ARG A 529 3.25 7.75 -22.03
N LEU A 530 3.84 6.76 -21.38
CA LEU A 530 5.22 6.37 -21.59
C LEU A 530 5.30 4.85 -21.72
N ALA A 531 5.95 4.35 -22.76
CA ALA A 531 6.39 2.96 -22.85
C ALA A 531 7.86 2.89 -22.42
N VAL A 532 8.16 2.02 -21.46
CA VAL A 532 9.50 1.82 -20.89
C VAL A 532 9.93 0.39 -21.13
N ARG A 533 11.19 0.22 -21.56
CA ARG A 533 11.89 -1.07 -21.56
C ARG A 533 12.88 -1.09 -20.41
N GLU A 534 12.76 -2.06 -19.51
CA GLU A 534 13.78 -2.36 -18.51
C GLU A 534 14.65 -3.53 -18.99
N VAL A 535 15.96 -3.39 -18.85
CA VAL A 535 16.94 -4.39 -19.25
C VAL A 535 17.86 -4.71 -18.08
N VAL A 536 17.89 -5.97 -17.66
CA VAL A 536 18.87 -6.50 -16.69
C VAL A 536 19.98 -7.18 -17.47
N TYR A 537 21.20 -6.65 -17.39
CA TYR A 537 22.35 -7.11 -18.15
C TYR A 537 23.44 -7.77 -17.29
N GLY A 538 23.35 -7.62 -15.96
CA GLY A 538 24.34 -8.16 -15.05
C GLY A 538 23.89 -8.08 -13.59
N TYR A 539 24.79 -8.37 -12.67
CA TYR A 539 24.54 -8.27 -11.24
C TYR A 539 25.80 -8.10 -10.41
N VAL A 540 25.66 -7.52 -9.24
CA VAL A 540 26.70 -7.38 -8.23
C VAL A 540 26.43 -8.40 -7.12
N VAL A 541 27.48 -9.14 -6.73
CA VAL A 541 27.47 -10.00 -5.55
C VAL A 541 28.07 -9.24 -4.37
N ARG A 542 27.35 -9.23 -3.26
CA ARG A 542 27.78 -8.55 -2.04
C ARG A 542 27.77 -9.51 -0.86
N GLU A 543 28.72 -9.33 0.06
CA GLU A 543 28.69 -10.02 1.32
C GLU A 543 27.50 -9.54 2.16
N ALA A 544 26.77 -10.49 2.78
CA ALA A 544 25.52 -10.19 3.46
C ALA A 544 25.71 -9.38 4.76
N GLU A 545 26.83 -9.54 5.49
CA GLU A 545 27.09 -8.84 6.75
C GLU A 545 27.71 -7.45 6.53
N SER A 546 28.77 -7.36 5.76
CA SER A 546 29.50 -6.11 5.51
C SER A 546 28.87 -5.23 4.44
N GLY A 547 28.14 -5.83 3.48
CA GLY A 547 27.68 -5.15 2.27
C GLY A 547 28.76 -4.93 1.23
N ALA A 548 30.00 -5.38 1.47
CA ALA A 548 31.12 -5.23 0.57
C ALA A 548 30.86 -5.93 -0.78
N THR A 549 31.21 -5.28 -1.86
CA THR A 549 31.14 -5.87 -3.20
C THR A 549 32.22 -6.95 -3.33
N VAL A 550 31.79 -8.16 -3.67
CA VAL A 550 32.68 -9.31 -3.88
C VAL A 550 33.05 -9.45 -5.35
N ARG A 551 32.07 -9.31 -6.22
CA ARG A 551 32.26 -9.32 -7.68
C ARG A 551 31.09 -8.71 -8.42
N GLU A 552 31.34 -8.33 -9.66
CA GLU A 552 30.33 -8.02 -10.68
C GLU A 552 30.35 -9.10 -11.74
N ALA A 553 29.20 -9.41 -12.31
CA ALA A 553 29.07 -10.40 -13.38
C ALA A 553 28.02 -9.92 -14.39
N LEU A 554 28.29 -10.18 -15.66
CA LEU A 554 27.32 -10.00 -16.72
C LEU A 554 26.47 -11.27 -16.86
N LEU A 555 25.25 -11.12 -17.32
CA LEU A 555 24.39 -12.24 -17.71
C LEU A 555 24.82 -12.75 -19.10
N ASP A 556 24.74 -14.06 -19.33
CA ASP A 556 24.97 -14.65 -20.65
C ASP A 556 23.99 -14.12 -21.70
N ARG A 557 22.80 -13.76 -21.27
CA ARG A 557 21.75 -13.13 -22.07
C ARG A 557 21.05 -12.08 -21.24
N GLU A 558 20.89 -10.89 -21.80
CA GLU A 558 20.08 -9.83 -21.19
C GLU A 558 18.61 -10.25 -21.05
N LEU A 559 18.02 -9.88 -19.93
CA LEU A 559 16.60 -10.04 -19.67
C LEU A 559 15.91 -8.70 -19.82
N SER A 560 14.86 -8.62 -20.61
CA SER A 560 14.13 -7.37 -20.81
C SER A 560 12.63 -7.54 -20.64
N HIS A 561 11.98 -6.46 -20.25
CA HIS A 561 10.52 -6.37 -20.15
C HIS A 561 10.05 -4.97 -20.53
N GLU A 562 9.03 -4.91 -21.37
CA GLU A 562 8.40 -3.67 -21.79
C GLU A 562 7.04 -3.50 -21.12
N PHE A 563 6.76 -2.30 -20.65
CA PHE A 563 5.45 -1.97 -20.10
C PHE A 563 5.07 -0.53 -20.40
N ALA A 564 3.78 -0.30 -20.59
CA ALA A 564 3.22 1.05 -20.68
C ALA A 564 2.96 1.58 -19.27
N THR A 565 3.30 2.85 -19.05
CA THR A 565 3.08 3.54 -17.78
C THR A 565 2.73 5.01 -18.05
N ARG A 566 2.79 5.83 -17.02
CA ARG A 566 2.64 7.28 -17.10
C ARG A 566 3.86 7.97 -16.51
N GLY A 567 4.20 9.12 -17.07
CA GLY A 567 5.35 9.87 -16.61
C GLY A 567 5.33 11.31 -17.07
N LEU A 568 6.27 12.07 -16.56
CA LEU A 568 6.58 13.41 -17.01
C LEU A 568 7.91 13.44 -17.73
N LEU A 569 8.03 14.33 -18.71
CA LEU A 569 9.25 14.65 -19.42
C LEU A 569 9.60 16.12 -19.16
N MET A 570 10.74 16.35 -18.54
CA MET A 570 11.33 17.69 -18.41
C MET A 570 12.34 17.88 -19.56
N ARG A 571 12.20 19.01 -20.29
CA ARG A 571 13.12 19.41 -21.37
C ARG A 571 13.96 20.56 -20.87
N MET A 572 15.11 20.23 -20.31
CA MET A 572 16.04 21.21 -19.77
C MET A 572 17.13 21.51 -20.81
N PRO A 573 17.48 22.79 -21.07
CA PRO A 573 18.54 23.10 -22.01
C PRO A 573 19.90 22.67 -21.42
N PRO A 574 20.77 21.99 -22.20
CA PRO A 574 22.13 21.73 -21.78
C PRO A 574 22.91 23.04 -21.68
N ASP A 575 23.84 23.12 -20.73
CA ASP A 575 24.75 24.25 -20.62
C ASP A 575 25.82 24.14 -21.74
N PRO A 576 25.88 25.12 -22.65
CA PRO A 576 26.82 25.06 -23.77
C PRO A 576 28.27 25.23 -23.34
N SER A 577 28.55 25.69 -22.15
CA SER A 577 29.91 25.83 -21.59
C SER A 577 30.42 24.52 -20.98
N TRP A 578 29.53 23.53 -20.76
CA TRP A 578 29.90 22.26 -20.18
C TRP A 578 30.13 21.18 -21.24
N SER A 579 30.97 20.20 -20.93
CA SER A 579 31.12 19.02 -21.78
C SER A 579 29.80 18.21 -21.82
N MET A 580 29.65 17.37 -22.84
CA MET A 580 28.51 16.45 -22.93
C MET A 580 28.45 15.51 -21.71
N LEU A 581 29.60 15.09 -21.18
CA LEU A 581 29.66 14.25 -19.97
C LEU A 581 29.18 15.03 -18.74
N ALA A 582 29.67 16.27 -18.54
CA ALA A 582 29.23 17.11 -17.40
C ALA A 582 27.72 17.41 -17.45
N ASN A 583 27.17 17.68 -18.63
CA ASN A 583 25.71 17.82 -18.80
C ASN A 583 24.98 16.52 -18.45
N ALA A 584 25.50 15.35 -18.89
CA ALA A 584 24.89 14.06 -18.58
C ALA A 584 24.87 13.79 -17.07
N GLU A 585 25.97 14.03 -16.38
CA GLU A 585 26.10 13.87 -14.93
C GLU A 585 25.16 14.82 -14.18
N ALA A 586 25.04 16.09 -14.63
CA ALA A 586 24.13 17.05 -14.03
C ALA A 586 22.67 16.65 -14.19
N PHE A 587 22.25 16.24 -15.40
CA PHE A 587 20.87 15.80 -15.61
C PHE A 587 20.55 14.52 -14.84
N HIS A 588 21.50 13.61 -14.71
CA HIS A 588 21.35 12.41 -13.87
C HIS A 588 21.22 12.76 -12.38
N ALA A 589 22.02 13.69 -11.91
CA ALA A 589 21.91 14.22 -10.54
C ALA A 589 20.54 14.91 -10.30
N ILE A 590 20.04 15.70 -11.26
CA ILE A 590 18.73 16.34 -11.19
C ILE A 590 17.62 15.28 -11.16
N GLU A 591 17.69 14.24 -11.97
CA GLU A 591 16.75 13.12 -11.97
C GLU A 591 16.64 12.49 -10.58
N HIS A 592 17.77 12.08 -10.00
CA HIS A 592 17.79 11.46 -8.68
C HIS A 592 17.34 12.42 -7.55
N ALA A 593 17.73 13.68 -7.61
CA ALA A 593 17.31 14.70 -6.66
C ALA A 593 15.80 14.94 -6.74
N ALA A 594 15.24 15.01 -7.96
CA ALA A 594 13.81 15.19 -8.17
C ALA A 594 13.00 13.99 -7.69
N ILE A 595 13.45 12.74 -7.91
CA ILE A 595 12.83 11.52 -7.39
C ILE A 595 12.89 11.49 -5.86
N SER A 596 14.04 11.85 -5.26
CA SER A 596 14.18 11.94 -3.80
C SER A 596 13.25 13.00 -3.20
N ALA A 597 13.15 14.15 -3.85
CA ALA A 597 12.21 15.20 -3.43
C ALA A 597 10.74 14.78 -3.62
N ALA A 598 10.43 14.01 -4.66
CA ALA A 598 9.07 13.49 -4.87
C ALA A 598 8.59 12.62 -3.70
N GLN A 599 9.47 11.83 -3.07
CA GLN A 599 9.13 11.07 -1.86
C GLN A 599 8.61 12.00 -0.75
N MET A 600 9.20 13.18 -0.62
CA MET A 600 8.85 14.15 0.43
C MET A 600 7.63 15.00 0.09
N VAL A 601 7.27 15.14 -1.20
CA VAL A 601 6.24 16.07 -1.68
C VAL A 601 4.95 15.36 -2.06
N VAL A 602 5.07 14.15 -2.65
CA VAL A 602 3.91 13.37 -3.11
C VAL A 602 3.77 12.03 -2.41
N GLY A 603 4.60 11.76 -1.39
CA GLY A 603 4.52 10.54 -0.58
C GLY A 603 4.85 9.25 -1.34
N ALA A 604 5.58 9.35 -2.46
CA ALA A 604 6.00 8.18 -3.25
C ALA A 604 7.01 7.33 -2.47
N ALA A 605 6.85 6.00 -2.51
CA ALA A 605 7.89 5.11 -2.02
C ALA A 605 9.08 5.07 -3.01
N PRO A 606 10.28 4.65 -2.58
CA PRO A 606 11.46 4.62 -3.45
C PRO A 606 11.29 3.82 -4.75
N THR A 607 10.36 2.86 -4.77
CA THR A 607 10.05 2.01 -5.93
C THR A 607 8.86 2.50 -6.75
N ASP A 608 8.15 3.55 -6.31
CA ASP A 608 6.95 4.04 -6.99
C ASP A 608 7.26 4.87 -8.23
N LEU A 609 8.47 5.47 -8.26
CA LEU A 609 8.94 6.28 -9.37
C LEU A 609 10.25 5.72 -9.92
N GLY A 610 10.37 5.72 -11.24
CA GLY A 610 11.61 5.50 -11.98
C GLY A 610 12.05 6.77 -12.70
N GLY A 611 13.32 6.83 -13.08
CA GLY A 611 13.88 7.94 -13.86
C GLY A 611 14.76 7.50 -15.00
N ILE A 612 14.88 8.36 -15.99
CA ILE A 612 15.77 8.21 -17.16
C ILE A 612 16.21 9.60 -17.57
N SER A 613 17.50 9.82 -17.70
CA SER A 613 18.06 11.10 -18.14
C SER A 613 19.01 10.95 -19.30
N TYR A 614 19.05 11.97 -20.17
CA TYR A 614 19.88 12.02 -21.35
C TYR A 614 20.77 13.27 -21.37
N PRO A 615 21.95 13.20 -22.00
CA PRO A 615 22.83 14.37 -22.18
C PRO A 615 22.18 15.54 -22.93
N SER A 616 21.12 15.27 -23.68
CA SER A 616 20.31 16.25 -24.40
C SER A 616 19.37 17.07 -23.52
N GLY A 617 19.36 16.81 -22.19
CA GLY A 617 18.49 17.51 -21.24
C GLY A 617 17.06 16.97 -21.16
N HIS A 618 16.80 15.82 -21.75
CA HIS A 618 15.54 15.11 -21.58
C HIS A 618 15.59 14.26 -20.31
N ILE A 619 14.75 14.56 -19.33
CA ILE A 619 14.66 13.83 -18.07
C ILE A 619 13.23 13.31 -17.95
N PHE A 620 13.09 11.99 -17.93
CA PHE A 620 11.82 11.32 -17.67
C PHE A 620 11.74 10.92 -16.21
N ILE A 621 10.58 11.16 -15.56
CA ILE A 621 10.23 10.60 -14.25
C ILE A 621 8.88 9.93 -14.43
N TYR A 622 8.80 8.64 -14.12
CA TYR A 622 7.62 7.83 -14.44
C TYR A 622 7.20 6.92 -13.29
N ASP A 623 5.92 6.54 -13.28
CA ASP A 623 5.40 5.56 -12.34
C ASP A 623 6.02 4.18 -12.60
N GLY A 624 6.58 3.55 -11.58
CA GLY A 624 7.23 2.23 -11.65
C GLY A 624 6.26 1.05 -11.86
N TYR A 625 4.97 1.32 -12.04
CA TYR A 625 3.93 0.31 -12.21
C TYR A 625 3.28 0.41 -13.60
N PRO A 626 2.99 -0.72 -14.26
CA PRO A 626 2.23 -0.72 -15.50
C PRO A 626 0.89 0.03 -15.36
N GLY A 627 0.59 0.89 -16.33
CA GLY A 627 -0.59 1.74 -16.34
C GLY A 627 -0.53 2.98 -15.45
N GLY A 628 0.48 3.08 -14.58
CA GLY A 628 0.71 4.21 -13.69
C GLY A 628 0.04 4.06 -12.31
N SER A 629 0.70 4.62 -11.28
CA SER A 629 0.20 4.68 -9.90
C SER A 629 -0.49 6.01 -9.56
N GLY A 630 -0.25 7.04 -10.39
CA GLY A 630 -0.69 8.42 -10.17
C GLY A 630 0.33 9.29 -9.43
N CYS A 631 1.47 8.74 -9.00
CA CYS A 631 2.52 9.51 -8.34
C CYS A 631 3.16 10.53 -9.29
N SER A 632 3.46 10.13 -10.53
CA SER A 632 3.99 11.04 -11.56
C SER A 632 3.03 12.16 -11.92
N LYS A 633 1.71 11.92 -11.88
CA LYS A 633 0.68 12.93 -12.09
C LYS A 633 0.65 13.96 -10.96
N LEU A 634 0.69 13.50 -9.71
CA LEU A 634 0.81 14.39 -8.56
C LEU A 634 2.11 15.21 -8.63
N LEU A 635 3.22 14.56 -9.00
CA LEU A 635 4.50 15.22 -9.17
C LEU A 635 4.44 16.29 -10.26
N PHE A 636 3.80 16.00 -11.40
CA PHE A 636 3.61 16.99 -12.47
C PHE A 636 2.93 18.26 -11.95
N HIS A 637 1.89 18.14 -11.12
CA HIS A 637 1.20 19.29 -10.55
C HIS A 637 1.99 20.02 -9.47
N ARG A 638 2.86 19.33 -8.74
CA ARG A 638 3.67 19.87 -7.63
C ARG A 638 5.17 19.95 -7.96
N LEU A 639 5.53 19.90 -9.24
CA LEU A 639 6.93 19.79 -9.68
C LEU A 639 7.80 20.95 -9.17
N GLU A 640 7.29 22.17 -9.18
CA GLU A 640 8.01 23.33 -8.68
C GLU A 640 8.40 23.19 -7.21
N GLU A 641 7.48 22.70 -6.38
CA GLU A 641 7.73 22.39 -4.97
C GLU A 641 8.79 21.29 -4.82
N ALA A 642 8.69 20.25 -5.64
CA ALA A 642 9.65 19.15 -5.65
C ALA A 642 11.05 19.61 -6.07
N LEU A 643 11.16 20.43 -7.11
CA LEU A 643 12.45 20.98 -7.56
C LEU A 643 13.07 21.93 -6.54
N ARG A 644 12.28 22.78 -5.86
CA ARG A 644 12.77 23.60 -4.73
C ARG A 644 13.30 22.72 -3.59
N ARG A 645 12.65 21.61 -3.32
CA ARG A 645 13.11 20.62 -2.32
C ARG A 645 14.37 19.89 -2.80
N ALA A 646 14.43 19.51 -4.07
CA ALA A 646 15.61 18.89 -4.68
C ALA A 646 16.85 19.79 -4.56
N LEU A 647 16.71 21.08 -4.87
CA LEU A 647 17.80 22.06 -4.67
C LEU A 647 18.30 22.11 -3.22
N ARG A 648 17.40 22.06 -2.24
CA ARG A 648 17.82 22.02 -0.83
C ARG A 648 18.54 20.74 -0.46
N ILE A 649 18.11 19.59 -1.01
CA ILE A 649 18.74 18.28 -0.77
C ILE A 649 20.17 18.27 -1.32
N VAL A 650 20.41 18.81 -2.52
CA VAL A 650 21.75 18.80 -3.13
C VAL A 650 22.67 19.92 -2.57
N SER A 651 22.10 20.89 -1.86
CA SER A 651 22.85 21.99 -1.21
C SER A 651 23.18 21.71 0.26
N SER A 652 22.65 20.63 0.84
CA SER A 652 22.91 20.19 2.21
C SER A 652 24.02 19.15 2.26
#